data_c8dfc5a92aa0f5a0e09c2a6a83188810
#
_entry.id   c8dfc5a92aa0f5a0e09c2a6a83188810
#
_cell.length_a   1.000
_cell.length_b   1.000
_cell.length_c   1.000
_cell.angle_alpha   90.00
_cell.angle_beta   90.00
_cell.angle_gamma   90.00
#
_symmetry.space_group_name_H-M   'P 1'
#
loop_
_entity.id
_entity.type
_entity.pdbx_description
1 polymer ?
#
loop_
_entity_poly.entity_id
_entity_poly.type
_entity_poly.pdbx_seq_one_letter_code
_entity_poly.pdbx_strand_id
1 'polypeptide(L)'
;MSDETIRLTLPDGSVREMPRGSTAGDLARAIGPGLAKAAVAAVVDGEVRDLMSGIEDDAEVRILTERDPEALAVLRHSTAHVLATAVRELRPEAAIGFGPAIEEGFYYDFEVDEPFTPEDLERFEEAMRKVVEQNQPFERRVVSREEARELFKDDPLKLERLEEFDEDEVISVYQNGPFLDLCRGPHVPSTGRLPSFKLLSAAGAYWRGDERRQMLQRIYGTAFFKEKDLQEHLERLEEAKNRDHRVLGRELDLFSTDSRVGAGLILWHPRGAMVRMEIENYERELILRHGYELVYTPHVMSEKLFEISGHLENFADGMFGAMEVEGARYRPKPMNCPGHIAIYQSGQRSYRDLPVRMAEFGTVYRYERSGVLHGMLRVRGFTQDDAHVFCTPGQVPGEIGRLLDLVDEMLETFGYPYAVELSTRPDKALGSEEEWERAQDVLAGVLEERGIEYRVDEGGGAFYGPKLDFKLVDAIGRTWQGPTVQLDFNLPERFELEYVGEDNAPHRPVMLHRVLVGSMERFVGGLIEHYAGAFPTWLAPEQVRVLPVSEPYEGDGRQLVAMLETRGIRVGIDARDTLSSRSTTSASRARPIDSAPALGMGYSKPGYFPAIQRKPKLITTPVPCSWRPGATRHGARSSPMLLE
;
A
#
# COMPACT_ATOMS: atom_id res chain seq x y z
N MET A 1 -28.89 -50.24 -10.86
CA MET A 1 -27.85 -49.20 -10.60
C MET A 1 -27.73 -49.17 -9.10
N SER A 2 -26.59 -49.55 -8.53
CA SER A 2 -26.34 -49.51 -7.09
C SER A 2 -26.40 -48.05 -6.67
N ASP A 3 -27.26 -47.73 -5.68
CA ASP A 3 -27.29 -46.44 -5.02
C ASP A 3 -25.98 -46.32 -4.21
N GLU A 4 -24.90 -45.95 -4.88
CA GLU A 4 -23.64 -45.57 -4.21
C GLU A 4 -23.88 -44.23 -3.50
N THR A 5 -23.83 -44.27 -2.17
CA THR A 5 -23.88 -43.07 -1.34
C THR A 5 -22.48 -42.58 -1.00
N ILE A 6 -22.31 -41.26 -0.98
CA ILE A 6 -21.12 -40.58 -0.50
C ILE A 6 -21.39 -39.89 0.84
N ARG A 7 -20.35 -39.70 1.63
CA ARG A 7 -20.42 -39.03 2.94
C ARG A 7 -19.84 -37.63 2.82
N LEU A 8 -20.67 -36.63 3.06
CA LEU A 8 -20.29 -35.23 3.05
C LEU A 8 -20.15 -34.72 4.50
N THR A 9 -18.93 -34.38 4.88
CA THR A 9 -18.60 -33.88 6.23
C THR A 9 -18.73 -32.36 6.25
N LEU A 10 -19.52 -31.84 7.17
CA LEU A 10 -19.77 -30.42 7.37
C LEU A 10 -18.75 -29.81 8.37
N PRO A 11 -18.58 -28.48 8.41
CA PRO A 11 -17.64 -27.82 9.32
C PRO A 11 -17.86 -28.07 10.80
N ASP A 12 -19.10 -28.44 11.20
CA ASP A 12 -19.44 -28.79 12.57
C ASP A 12 -19.14 -30.28 12.92
N GLY A 13 -18.52 -31.02 11.99
CA GLY A 13 -18.20 -32.43 12.10
C GLY A 13 -19.36 -33.36 11.82
N SER A 14 -20.56 -32.86 11.53
CA SER A 14 -21.70 -33.69 11.16
C SER A 14 -21.52 -34.25 9.73
N VAL A 15 -21.96 -35.50 9.53
CA VAL A 15 -21.88 -36.19 8.25
C VAL A 15 -23.26 -36.34 7.65
N ARG A 16 -23.38 -36.08 6.34
CA ARG A 16 -24.59 -36.33 5.55
C ARG A 16 -24.31 -37.37 4.48
N GLU A 17 -25.13 -38.41 4.45
CA GLU A 17 -25.11 -39.38 3.35
C GLU A 17 -25.99 -38.86 2.22
N MET A 18 -25.40 -38.77 1.03
CA MET A 18 -26.04 -38.28 -0.19
C MET A 18 -25.80 -39.28 -1.34
N PRO A 19 -26.66 -39.36 -2.35
CA PRO A 19 -26.36 -40.12 -3.54
C PRO A 19 -25.09 -39.60 -4.24
N ARG A 20 -24.27 -40.48 -4.81
CA ARG A 20 -23.10 -40.11 -5.63
C ARG A 20 -23.55 -39.19 -6.76
N GLY A 21 -22.76 -38.14 -7.03
CA GLY A 21 -23.08 -37.09 -8.00
C GLY A 21 -24.04 -36.01 -7.47
N SER A 22 -24.42 -36.08 -6.18
CA SER A 22 -25.17 -34.98 -5.55
C SER A 22 -24.39 -33.69 -5.57
N THR A 23 -25.07 -32.58 -5.71
CA THR A 23 -24.44 -31.25 -5.74
C THR A 23 -24.42 -30.62 -4.35
N ALA A 24 -23.52 -29.64 -4.16
CA ALA A 24 -23.52 -28.82 -2.95
C ALA A 24 -24.86 -28.05 -2.76
N GLY A 25 -25.54 -27.72 -3.87
CA GLY A 25 -26.91 -27.19 -3.84
C GLY A 25 -27.95 -28.16 -3.33
N ASP A 26 -27.83 -29.49 -3.62
CA ASP A 26 -28.67 -30.55 -3.06
C ASP A 26 -28.43 -30.66 -1.55
N LEU A 27 -27.15 -30.64 -1.14
CA LEU A 27 -26.79 -30.66 0.29
C LEU A 27 -27.38 -29.46 1.02
N ALA A 28 -27.26 -28.25 0.47
CA ALA A 28 -27.84 -27.04 1.06
C ALA A 28 -29.38 -27.17 1.23
N ARG A 29 -30.07 -27.76 0.22
CA ARG A 29 -31.52 -28.04 0.29
C ARG A 29 -31.87 -29.09 1.38
N ALA A 30 -31.03 -30.13 1.52
CA ALA A 30 -31.20 -31.15 2.52
C ALA A 30 -30.98 -30.65 3.96
N ILE A 31 -30.10 -29.66 4.14
CA ILE A 31 -29.87 -29.00 5.43
C ILE A 31 -31.05 -28.08 5.77
N GLY A 32 -31.52 -27.28 4.81
CA GLY A 32 -32.69 -26.44 5.04
C GLY A 32 -32.92 -25.35 3.97
N PRO A 33 -34.18 -24.89 3.81
CA PRO A 33 -34.56 -23.95 2.76
C PRO A 33 -33.91 -22.59 2.93
N GLY A 34 -33.59 -22.18 4.16
CA GLY A 34 -32.88 -20.92 4.41
C GLY A 34 -31.45 -20.93 3.85
N LEU A 35 -30.71 -22.01 4.10
CA LEU A 35 -29.36 -22.19 3.58
C LEU A 35 -29.38 -22.33 2.06
N ALA A 36 -30.28 -23.11 1.51
CA ALA A 36 -30.45 -23.29 0.06
C ALA A 36 -30.69 -21.95 -0.67
N LYS A 37 -31.46 -21.04 -0.05
CA LYS A 37 -31.71 -19.70 -0.60
C LYS A 37 -30.47 -18.79 -0.50
N ALA A 38 -29.73 -18.88 0.58
CA ALA A 38 -28.57 -18.04 0.86
C ALA A 38 -27.28 -18.53 0.16
N ALA A 39 -27.24 -19.81 -0.25
CA ALA A 39 -26.05 -20.43 -0.83
C ALA A 39 -25.65 -19.74 -2.15
N VAL A 40 -24.36 -19.50 -2.29
CA VAL A 40 -23.71 -18.84 -3.45
C VAL A 40 -22.80 -19.83 -4.19
N ALA A 41 -21.95 -20.52 -3.45
CA ALA A 41 -20.97 -21.50 -3.92
C ALA A 41 -20.70 -22.51 -2.77
N ALA A 42 -19.74 -23.40 -2.93
CA ALA A 42 -19.26 -24.26 -1.86
C ALA A 42 -17.75 -24.44 -1.91
N VAL A 43 -17.14 -24.69 -0.75
CA VAL A 43 -15.77 -25.22 -0.65
C VAL A 43 -15.91 -26.73 -0.53
N VAL A 44 -15.27 -27.47 -1.43
CA VAL A 44 -15.22 -28.92 -1.43
C VAL A 44 -13.77 -29.34 -1.42
N ASP A 45 -13.33 -30.00 -0.34
CA ASP A 45 -11.92 -30.40 -0.13
C ASP A 45 -10.93 -29.25 -0.31
N GLY A 46 -11.29 -28.06 0.19
CA GLY A 46 -10.45 -26.85 0.10
C GLY A 46 -10.62 -26.02 -1.17
N GLU A 47 -11.27 -26.55 -2.22
CA GLU A 47 -11.52 -25.81 -3.47
C GLU A 47 -12.91 -25.16 -3.51
N VAL A 48 -12.98 -23.91 -3.97
CA VAL A 48 -14.26 -23.23 -4.22
C VAL A 48 -14.86 -23.74 -5.53
N ARG A 49 -16.08 -24.30 -5.46
CA ARG A 49 -16.81 -24.88 -6.60
C ARG A 49 -18.22 -24.30 -6.71
N ASP A 50 -18.80 -24.43 -7.93
CA ASP A 50 -20.21 -24.09 -8.14
C ASP A 50 -21.14 -24.93 -7.28
N LEU A 51 -22.25 -24.35 -6.86
CA LEU A 51 -23.30 -25.11 -6.18
C LEU A 51 -23.86 -26.27 -6.97
N MET A 52 -23.78 -26.20 -8.30
CA MET A 52 -24.35 -27.20 -9.21
C MET A 52 -23.33 -28.25 -9.66
N SER A 53 -22.08 -28.16 -9.23
CA SER A 53 -21.05 -29.18 -9.49
C SER A 53 -21.35 -30.46 -8.69
N GLY A 54 -21.35 -31.61 -9.37
CA GLY A 54 -21.54 -32.93 -8.75
C GLY A 54 -20.32 -33.30 -7.89
N ILE A 55 -20.59 -33.97 -6.76
CA ILE A 55 -19.58 -34.53 -5.85
C ILE A 55 -19.61 -36.03 -6.00
N GLU A 56 -18.48 -36.61 -6.41
CA GLU A 56 -18.42 -38.03 -6.80
C GLU A 56 -17.93 -38.95 -5.67
N ASP A 57 -17.19 -38.38 -4.70
CA ASP A 57 -16.55 -39.14 -3.62
C ASP A 57 -16.86 -38.49 -2.26
N ASP A 58 -16.50 -39.20 -1.17
CA ASP A 58 -16.56 -38.65 0.20
C ASP A 58 -15.74 -37.36 0.24
N ALA A 59 -16.29 -36.26 0.81
CA ALA A 59 -15.66 -34.94 0.78
C ALA A 59 -16.00 -34.11 2.02
N GLU A 60 -15.14 -33.15 2.34
CA GLU A 60 -15.43 -32.05 3.25
C GLU A 60 -16.12 -30.91 2.51
N VAL A 61 -17.31 -30.50 2.97
CA VAL A 61 -18.12 -29.51 2.25
C VAL A 61 -18.55 -28.37 3.17
N ARG A 62 -18.21 -27.14 2.79
CA ARG A 62 -18.69 -25.91 3.41
C ARG A 62 -19.49 -25.08 2.41
N ILE A 63 -20.75 -24.83 2.69
CA ILE A 63 -21.60 -23.98 1.83
C ILE A 63 -21.24 -22.51 2.08
N LEU A 64 -20.93 -21.79 1.00
CA LEU A 64 -20.65 -20.36 1.03
C LEU A 64 -21.92 -19.54 0.84
N THR A 65 -22.05 -18.50 1.64
CA THR A 65 -23.15 -17.55 1.63
C THR A 65 -22.62 -16.11 1.44
N GLU A 66 -23.49 -15.12 1.35
CA GLU A 66 -23.10 -13.69 1.26
C GLU A 66 -22.22 -13.20 2.43
N ARG A 67 -22.07 -13.99 3.50
CA ARG A 67 -21.27 -13.65 4.68
C ARG A 67 -19.82 -14.13 4.57
N ASP A 68 -19.57 -15.01 3.64
CA ASP A 68 -18.25 -15.62 3.44
C ASP A 68 -17.44 -14.78 2.44
N PRO A 69 -16.20 -14.40 2.76
CA PRO A 69 -15.38 -13.55 1.88
C PRO A 69 -15.17 -14.16 0.48
N GLU A 70 -15.01 -15.48 0.39
CA GLU A 70 -14.80 -16.19 -0.87
C GLU A 70 -16.01 -16.07 -1.80
N ALA A 71 -17.24 -15.98 -1.25
CA ALA A 71 -18.45 -15.78 -2.03
C ALA A 71 -18.45 -14.46 -2.81
N LEU A 72 -17.78 -13.41 -2.28
CA LEU A 72 -17.67 -12.12 -2.95
C LEU A 72 -16.83 -12.21 -4.23
N ALA A 73 -15.76 -13.00 -4.21
CA ALA A 73 -14.96 -13.25 -5.42
C ALA A 73 -15.77 -13.97 -6.50
N VAL A 74 -16.60 -14.96 -6.11
CA VAL A 74 -17.53 -15.67 -7.03
C VAL A 74 -18.56 -14.71 -7.62
N LEU A 75 -19.12 -13.81 -6.80
CA LEU A 75 -20.05 -12.77 -7.24
C LEU A 75 -19.40 -11.87 -8.29
N ARG A 76 -18.21 -11.35 -8.00
CA ARG A 76 -17.44 -10.45 -8.89
C ARG A 76 -17.07 -11.11 -10.20
N HIS A 77 -16.60 -12.37 -10.15
CA HIS A 77 -16.31 -13.15 -11.35
C HIS A 77 -17.56 -13.35 -12.21
N SER A 78 -18.69 -13.68 -11.61
CA SER A 78 -19.96 -13.83 -12.35
C SER A 78 -20.43 -12.50 -12.93
N THR A 79 -20.20 -11.39 -12.24
CA THR A 79 -20.52 -10.05 -12.76
C THR A 79 -19.63 -9.68 -13.95
N ALA A 80 -18.36 -10.11 -13.97
CA ALA A 80 -17.48 -9.95 -15.12
C ALA A 80 -18.03 -10.66 -16.38
N HIS A 81 -18.60 -11.86 -16.22
CA HIS A 81 -19.27 -12.57 -17.34
C HIS A 81 -20.53 -11.85 -17.82
N VAL A 82 -21.32 -11.27 -16.91
CA VAL A 82 -22.49 -10.45 -17.29
C VAL A 82 -22.06 -9.18 -18.02
N LEU A 83 -20.92 -8.57 -17.64
CA LEU A 83 -20.32 -7.48 -18.43
C LEU A 83 -19.96 -7.96 -19.85
N ALA A 84 -19.25 -9.08 -19.98
CA ALA A 84 -18.89 -9.62 -21.29
C ALA A 84 -20.11 -9.94 -22.14
N THR A 85 -21.19 -10.47 -21.53
CA THR A 85 -22.48 -10.68 -22.18
C THR A 85 -23.04 -9.36 -22.74
N ALA A 86 -23.08 -8.31 -21.93
CA ALA A 86 -23.60 -7.00 -22.32
C ALA A 86 -22.75 -6.32 -23.40
N VAL A 87 -21.43 -6.43 -23.32
CA VAL A 87 -20.51 -5.89 -24.34
C VAL A 87 -20.71 -6.64 -25.65
N ARG A 88 -20.77 -7.97 -25.65
CA ARG A 88 -21.02 -8.78 -26.88
C ARG A 88 -22.38 -8.46 -27.52
N GLU A 89 -23.41 -8.16 -26.73
CA GLU A 89 -24.72 -7.75 -27.23
C GLU A 89 -24.67 -6.40 -27.95
N LEU A 90 -23.99 -5.42 -27.38
CA LEU A 90 -23.95 -4.03 -27.89
C LEU A 90 -22.81 -3.77 -28.87
N ARG A 91 -21.75 -4.56 -28.81
CA ARG A 91 -20.55 -4.51 -29.66
C ARG A 91 -20.18 -5.93 -30.14
N PRO A 92 -20.94 -6.49 -31.08
CA PRO A 92 -20.74 -7.87 -31.57
C PRO A 92 -19.35 -8.12 -32.18
N GLU A 93 -18.70 -7.07 -32.65
CA GLU A 93 -17.35 -7.09 -33.22
C GLU A 93 -16.22 -7.20 -32.17
N ALA A 94 -16.52 -6.92 -30.92
CA ALA A 94 -15.51 -6.97 -29.84
C ALA A 94 -15.02 -8.41 -29.62
N ALA A 95 -13.71 -8.64 -29.77
CA ALA A 95 -13.13 -9.91 -29.36
C ALA A 95 -12.98 -9.95 -27.83
N ILE A 96 -13.35 -11.09 -27.25
CA ILE A 96 -13.46 -11.27 -25.80
C ILE A 96 -12.17 -11.84 -25.25
N GLY A 97 -11.50 -11.11 -24.38
CA GLY A 97 -10.33 -11.56 -23.62
C GLY A 97 -10.71 -12.45 -22.45
N PHE A 98 -10.35 -12.02 -21.24
CA PHE A 98 -10.75 -12.67 -19.99
C PHE A 98 -10.95 -11.64 -18.87
N GLY A 99 -11.68 -12.05 -17.82
CA GLY A 99 -12.08 -11.15 -16.76
C GLY A 99 -12.11 -11.82 -15.39
N PRO A 100 -10.99 -11.80 -14.63
CA PRO A 100 -10.97 -12.33 -13.28
C PRO A 100 -11.60 -11.37 -12.28
N ALA A 101 -12.03 -11.93 -11.16
CA ALA A 101 -12.23 -11.16 -9.95
C ALA A 101 -10.87 -10.65 -9.41
N ILE A 102 -10.88 -9.45 -8.83
CA ILE A 102 -9.77 -8.84 -8.12
C ILE A 102 -10.24 -8.43 -6.72
N GLU A 103 -9.31 -8.04 -5.84
CA GLU A 103 -9.58 -7.76 -4.43
C GLU A 103 -10.75 -6.78 -4.21
N GLU A 104 -10.85 -5.69 -4.98
CA GLU A 104 -11.91 -4.69 -4.82
C GLU A 104 -12.98 -4.69 -5.94
N GLY A 105 -12.94 -5.68 -6.84
CA GLY A 105 -13.88 -5.70 -7.97
C GLY A 105 -13.58 -6.80 -8.96
N PHE A 106 -13.69 -6.45 -10.22
CA PHE A 106 -13.38 -7.29 -11.37
C PHE A 106 -12.92 -6.42 -12.54
N TYR A 107 -12.33 -7.04 -13.55
CA TYR A 107 -12.18 -6.40 -14.85
C TYR A 107 -12.52 -7.38 -15.96
N TYR A 108 -12.65 -6.86 -17.17
CA TYR A 108 -12.71 -7.68 -18.39
C TYR A 108 -11.99 -6.98 -19.53
N ASP A 109 -11.21 -7.75 -20.31
CA ASP A 109 -10.43 -7.27 -21.45
C ASP A 109 -11.16 -7.53 -22.76
N PHE A 110 -11.15 -6.53 -23.63
CA PHE A 110 -11.78 -6.55 -24.95
C PHE A 110 -10.83 -6.00 -26.00
N GLU A 111 -10.76 -6.65 -27.16
CA GLU A 111 -10.13 -6.08 -28.34
C GLU A 111 -11.22 -5.38 -29.17
N VAL A 112 -11.05 -4.08 -29.37
CA VAL A 112 -11.98 -3.21 -30.09
C VAL A 112 -11.20 -2.19 -30.91
N ASP A 113 -11.76 -1.80 -32.04
CA ASP A 113 -11.16 -0.79 -32.93
C ASP A 113 -11.21 0.62 -32.31
N GLU A 114 -12.30 0.95 -31.63
CA GLU A 114 -12.52 2.25 -30.98
C GLU A 114 -12.57 2.09 -29.46
N PRO A 115 -11.79 2.89 -28.68
CA PRO A 115 -11.82 2.87 -27.24
C PRO A 115 -13.22 3.12 -26.65
N PHE A 116 -13.53 2.46 -25.54
CA PHE A 116 -14.79 2.69 -24.83
C PHE A 116 -14.82 4.06 -24.17
N THR A 117 -15.97 4.72 -24.27
CA THR A 117 -16.26 6.01 -23.66
C THR A 117 -17.00 5.86 -22.33
N PRO A 118 -17.08 6.90 -21.48
CA PRO A 118 -17.91 6.87 -20.28
C PRO A 118 -19.39 6.57 -20.58
N GLU A 119 -19.91 7.06 -21.70
CA GLU A 119 -21.28 6.83 -22.16
C GLU A 119 -21.50 5.36 -22.55
N ASP A 120 -20.47 4.68 -23.08
CA ASP A 120 -20.54 3.24 -23.34
C ASP A 120 -20.66 2.45 -22.04
N LEU A 121 -19.95 2.84 -20.99
CA LEU A 121 -20.05 2.18 -19.68
C LEU A 121 -21.48 2.26 -19.11
N GLU A 122 -22.15 3.40 -19.23
CA GLU A 122 -23.55 3.55 -18.80
C GLU A 122 -24.48 2.61 -19.58
N ARG A 123 -24.29 2.53 -20.89
CA ARG A 123 -25.06 1.63 -21.77
C ARG A 123 -24.81 0.16 -21.46
N PHE A 124 -23.55 -0.21 -21.15
CA PHE A 124 -23.23 -1.57 -20.73
C PHE A 124 -23.88 -1.91 -19.39
N GLU A 125 -23.88 -1.00 -18.41
CA GLU A 125 -24.57 -1.22 -17.14
C GLU A 125 -26.08 -1.44 -17.33
N GLU A 126 -26.72 -0.68 -18.21
CA GLU A 126 -28.15 -0.89 -18.54
C GLU A 126 -28.41 -2.26 -19.15
N ALA A 127 -27.53 -2.71 -20.07
CA ALA A 127 -27.62 -4.04 -20.66
C ALA A 127 -27.35 -5.14 -19.62
N MET A 128 -26.36 -4.96 -18.73
CA MET A 128 -26.10 -5.87 -17.62
C MET A 128 -27.31 -6.03 -16.70
N ARG A 129 -28.03 -4.93 -16.36
CA ARG A 129 -29.26 -5.01 -15.56
C ARG A 129 -30.34 -5.86 -16.24
N LYS A 130 -30.49 -5.72 -17.57
CA LYS A 130 -31.43 -6.57 -18.33
C LYS A 130 -31.04 -8.05 -18.30
N VAL A 131 -29.74 -8.38 -18.40
CA VAL A 131 -29.25 -9.75 -18.28
C VAL A 131 -29.52 -10.31 -16.87
N VAL A 132 -29.34 -9.49 -15.83
CA VAL A 132 -29.65 -9.86 -14.45
C VAL A 132 -31.16 -10.12 -14.26
N GLU A 133 -32.05 -9.26 -14.81
CA GLU A 133 -33.50 -9.43 -14.76
C GLU A 133 -33.97 -10.71 -15.45
N GLN A 134 -33.25 -11.15 -16.50
CA GLN A 134 -33.57 -12.42 -17.20
C GLN A 134 -33.28 -13.65 -16.36
N ASN A 135 -32.50 -13.51 -15.29
CA ASN A 135 -32.15 -14.59 -14.35
C ASN A 135 -31.65 -15.87 -15.02
N GLN A 136 -30.71 -15.72 -15.96
CA GLN A 136 -30.12 -16.80 -16.73
C GLN A 136 -29.26 -17.70 -15.82
N PRO A 137 -29.37 -19.05 -15.90
CA PRO A 137 -28.46 -19.94 -15.17
C PRO A 137 -27.03 -19.83 -15.71
N PHE A 138 -26.03 -20.03 -14.86
CA PHE A 138 -24.67 -20.30 -15.27
C PHE A 138 -24.49 -21.81 -15.40
N GLU A 139 -24.30 -22.29 -16.65
CA GLU A 139 -24.17 -23.71 -16.95
C GLU A 139 -22.73 -24.05 -17.29
N ARG A 140 -22.11 -24.93 -16.47
CA ARG A 140 -20.76 -25.43 -16.67
C ARG A 140 -20.79 -26.67 -17.55
N ARG A 141 -19.89 -26.74 -18.53
CA ARG A 141 -19.62 -27.95 -19.31
C ARG A 141 -18.11 -28.20 -19.38
N VAL A 142 -17.70 -29.46 -19.18
CA VAL A 142 -16.35 -29.89 -19.50
C VAL A 142 -16.34 -30.29 -20.97
N VAL A 143 -15.34 -29.83 -21.70
CA VAL A 143 -15.20 -30.04 -23.14
C VAL A 143 -13.81 -30.55 -23.48
N SER A 144 -13.68 -31.24 -24.60
CA SER A 144 -12.35 -31.60 -25.12
C SER A 144 -11.65 -30.36 -25.71
N ARG A 145 -10.34 -30.47 -25.89
CA ARG A 145 -9.54 -29.37 -26.50
C ARG A 145 -9.99 -29.09 -27.95
N GLU A 146 -10.37 -30.13 -28.68
CA GLU A 146 -10.89 -30.04 -30.05
C GLU A 146 -12.25 -29.35 -30.07
N GLU A 147 -13.14 -29.72 -29.16
CA GLU A 147 -14.45 -29.06 -29.01
C GLU A 147 -14.27 -27.58 -28.62
N ALA A 148 -13.37 -27.27 -27.70
CA ALA A 148 -13.09 -25.87 -27.31
C ALA A 148 -12.57 -25.06 -28.50
N ARG A 149 -11.65 -25.61 -29.33
CA ARG A 149 -11.17 -24.94 -30.55
C ARG A 149 -12.30 -24.64 -31.54
N GLU A 150 -13.25 -25.54 -31.71
CA GLU A 150 -14.38 -25.30 -32.60
C GLU A 150 -15.34 -24.24 -32.00
N LEU A 151 -15.59 -24.31 -30.70
CA LEU A 151 -16.47 -23.34 -30.01
C LEU A 151 -15.95 -21.90 -30.08
N PHE A 152 -14.62 -21.72 -30.00
CA PHE A 152 -13.98 -20.41 -29.95
C PHE A 152 -13.19 -20.07 -31.24
N LYS A 153 -13.46 -20.74 -32.36
CA LYS A 153 -12.72 -20.54 -33.62
C LYS A 153 -12.68 -19.10 -34.13
N ASP A 154 -13.69 -18.30 -33.78
CA ASP A 154 -13.81 -16.90 -34.15
C ASP A 154 -13.30 -15.94 -33.05
N ASP A 155 -12.80 -16.46 -31.91
CA ASP A 155 -12.27 -15.68 -30.81
C ASP A 155 -10.75 -15.95 -30.61
N PRO A 156 -9.87 -15.19 -31.30
CA PRO A 156 -8.41 -15.46 -31.32
C PRO A 156 -7.77 -15.41 -29.95
N LEU A 157 -8.24 -14.53 -29.06
CA LEU A 157 -7.73 -14.42 -27.69
C LEU A 157 -8.05 -15.67 -26.84
N LYS A 158 -9.22 -16.29 -27.06
CA LYS A 158 -9.61 -17.54 -26.40
C LYS A 158 -8.81 -18.73 -26.95
N LEU A 159 -8.55 -18.79 -28.26
CA LEU A 159 -7.73 -19.81 -28.86
C LEU A 159 -6.29 -19.74 -28.33
N GLU A 160 -5.72 -18.55 -28.26
CA GLU A 160 -4.37 -18.37 -27.69
C GLU A 160 -4.32 -18.81 -26.22
N ARG A 161 -5.35 -18.51 -25.43
CA ARG A 161 -5.45 -18.96 -24.05
C ARG A 161 -5.56 -20.49 -23.94
N LEU A 162 -6.29 -21.11 -24.84
CA LEU A 162 -6.48 -22.56 -24.87
C LEU A 162 -5.15 -23.32 -25.14
N GLU A 163 -4.26 -22.73 -25.94
CA GLU A 163 -2.94 -23.34 -26.23
C GLU A 163 -1.99 -23.33 -25.04
N GLU A 164 -2.30 -22.57 -23.98
CA GLU A 164 -1.48 -22.51 -22.77
C GLU A 164 -1.85 -23.53 -21.71
N PHE A 165 -3.00 -24.19 -21.88
CA PHE A 165 -3.42 -25.21 -20.92
C PHE A 165 -2.53 -26.44 -21.07
N ASP A 166 -2.14 -27.02 -19.93
CA ASP A 166 -1.41 -28.28 -19.92
C ASP A 166 -2.24 -29.40 -20.58
N GLU A 167 -1.57 -30.46 -21.06
CA GLU A 167 -2.27 -31.54 -21.76
C GLU A 167 -3.32 -32.23 -20.90
N ASP A 168 -3.06 -32.34 -19.60
CA ASP A 168 -3.93 -33.00 -18.60
C ASP A 168 -4.93 -32.03 -17.94
N GLU A 169 -4.91 -30.74 -18.29
CA GLU A 169 -5.78 -29.74 -17.66
C GLU A 169 -7.24 -29.87 -18.14
N VAL A 170 -8.17 -29.86 -17.17
CA VAL A 170 -9.60 -29.91 -17.43
C VAL A 170 -10.09 -28.60 -18.04
N ILE A 171 -10.52 -28.67 -19.29
CA ILE A 171 -11.06 -27.50 -20.01
C ILE A 171 -12.55 -27.42 -19.72
N SER A 172 -13.00 -26.28 -19.20
CA SER A 172 -14.40 -26.00 -18.96
C SER A 172 -14.86 -24.71 -19.64
N VAL A 173 -16.12 -24.70 -20.02
CA VAL A 173 -16.83 -23.55 -20.56
C VAL A 173 -18.05 -23.26 -19.71
N TYR A 174 -18.41 -21.98 -19.63
CA TYR A 174 -19.63 -21.53 -18.95
C TYR A 174 -20.52 -20.79 -19.92
N GLN A 175 -21.80 -21.10 -19.82
CA GLN A 175 -22.83 -20.46 -20.63
C GLN A 175 -23.85 -19.77 -19.73
N ASN A 176 -24.19 -18.53 -20.07
CA ASN A 176 -25.37 -17.83 -19.54
C ASN A 176 -26.16 -17.24 -20.71
N GLY A 177 -27.36 -17.70 -20.91
CA GLY A 177 -28.16 -17.34 -22.09
C GLY A 177 -27.42 -17.61 -23.39
N PRO A 178 -27.23 -16.59 -24.28
CA PRO A 178 -26.52 -16.77 -25.55
C PRO A 178 -24.98 -16.67 -25.39
N PHE A 179 -24.48 -16.20 -24.28
CA PHE A 179 -23.04 -15.99 -24.08
C PHE A 179 -22.34 -17.25 -23.57
N LEU A 180 -21.28 -17.64 -24.25
CA LEU A 180 -20.42 -18.77 -23.91
C LEU A 180 -19.00 -18.27 -23.69
N ASP A 181 -18.34 -18.70 -22.61
CA ASP A 181 -16.97 -18.32 -22.29
C ASP A 181 -16.11 -19.51 -21.90
N LEU A 182 -14.80 -19.43 -22.24
CA LEU A 182 -13.75 -20.33 -21.75
C LEU A 182 -13.37 -19.92 -20.33
N CYS A 183 -13.80 -20.69 -19.32
CA CYS A 183 -13.70 -20.27 -17.95
C CYS A 183 -13.58 -21.48 -17.00
N ARG A 184 -12.76 -21.34 -15.93
CA ARG A 184 -12.64 -22.34 -14.87
C ARG A 184 -13.75 -22.25 -13.82
N GLY A 185 -14.44 -21.12 -13.71
CA GLY A 185 -15.39 -20.83 -12.66
C GLY A 185 -14.71 -20.50 -11.32
N PRO A 186 -15.40 -20.62 -10.17
CA PRO A 186 -16.85 -20.90 -10.08
C PRO A 186 -17.71 -19.66 -10.33
N HIS A 187 -19.00 -19.89 -10.54
CA HIS A 187 -20.02 -18.84 -10.71
C HIS A 187 -21.18 -18.98 -9.71
N VAL A 188 -21.90 -17.88 -9.51
CA VAL A 188 -23.19 -17.90 -8.81
C VAL A 188 -24.19 -18.71 -9.62
N PRO A 189 -25.27 -19.26 -9.01
CA PRO A 189 -26.23 -20.13 -9.71
C PRO A 189 -26.90 -19.50 -10.93
N SER A 190 -27.14 -18.19 -10.92
CA SER A 190 -27.76 -17.47 -12.04
C SER A 190 -27.46 -15.99 -12.00
N THR A 191 -27.64 -15.30 -13.14
CA THR A 191 -27.42 -13.85 -13.26
C THR A 191 -28.31 -13.04 -12.31
N GLY A 192 -29.50 -13.53 -11.96
CA GLY A 192 -30.38 -12.89 -11.00
C GLY A 192 -29.86 -12.85 -9.55
N ARG A 193 -28.71 -13.49 -9.30
CA ARG A 193 -28.00 -13.45 -8.00
C ARG A 193 -26.97 -12.29 -7.89
N LEU A 194 -26.95 -11.37 -8.85
CA LEU A 194 -26.04 -10.24 -8.94
C LEU A 194 -26.79 -8.92 -8.65
N PRO A 195 -27.07 -8.59 -7.37
CA PRO A 195 -28.00 -7.52 -7.02
C PRO A 195 -27.42 -6.11 -7.23
N SER A 196 -26.14 -5.90 -6.99
CA SER A 196 -25.54 -4.56 -6.94
C SER A 196 -24.16 -4.56 -7.58
N PHE A 197 -23.98 -3.77 -8.65
CA PHE A 197 -22.72 -3.61 -9.37
C PHE A 197 -22.60 -2.21 -9.97
N LYS A 198 -21.35 -1.82 -10.27
CA LYS A 198 -21.00 -0.57 -10.93
C LYS A 198 -19.80 -0.77 -11.84
N LEU A 199 -19.86 -0.24 -13.07
CA LEU A 199 -18.67 -0.08 -13.91
C LEU A 199 -17.95 1.21 -13.52
N LEU A 200 -16.63 1.14 -13.34
CA LEU A 200 -15.84 2.22 -12.77
C LEU A 200 -15.08 3.02 -13.82
N SER A 201 -14.41 2.33 -14.74
CA SER A 201 -13.58 2.98 -15.77
C SER A 201 -13.24 2.02 -16.90
N ALA A 202 -12.83 2.58 -18.05
CA ALA A 202 -12.16 1.87 -19.11
C ALA A 202 -10.74 2.42 -19.29
N ALA A 203 -9.77 1.54 -19.56
CA ALA A 203 -8.37 1.89 -19.75
C ALA A 203 -7.71 0.96 -20.77
N GLY A 204 -6.67 1.45 -21.46
CA GLY A 204 -5.81 0.59 -22.28
C GLY A 204 -5.00 -0.36 -21.41
N ALA A 205 -4.92 -1.63 -21.80
CA ALA A 205 -4.11 -2.65 -21.16
C ALA A 205 -3.44 -3.52 -22.21
N TYR A 206 -2.13 -3.73 -22.11
CA TYR A 206 -1.46 -4.64 -23.01
C TYR A 206 -1.84 -6.09 -22.72
N TRP A 207 -2.12 -6.84 -23.78
CA TRP A 207 -2.41 -8.26 -23.66
C TRP A 207 -1.34 -8.96 -22.82
N ARG A 208 -1.75 -9.58 -21.69
CA ARG A 208 -0.86 -10.25 -20.71
C ARG A 208 0.22 -9.35 -20.10
N GLY A 209 0.02 -8.04 -20.12
CA GLY A 209 1.00 -7.10 -19.58
C GLY A 209 2.28 -6.94 -20.41
N ASP A 210 2.34 -7.50 -21.63
CA ASP A 210 3.49 -7.35 -22.51
C ASP A 210 3.26 -6.16 -23.46
N GLU A 211 4.02 -5.09 -23.27
CA GLU A 211 3.93 -3.85 -24.08
C GLU A 211 4.24 -4.03 -25.57
N ARG A 212 4.81 -5.18 -25.96
CA ARG A 212 5.07 -5.55 -27.37
C ARG A 212 3.86 -6.19 -28.04
N ARG A 213 2.80 -6.47 -27.30
CA ARG A 213 1.56 -7.07 -27.78
C ARG A 213 0.48 -6.01 -28.02
N GLN A 214 -0.67 -6.45 -28.59
CA GLN A 214 -1.81 -5.56 -28.85
C GLN A 214 -2.32 -4.92 -27.55
N MET A 215 -2.78 -3.69 -27.68
CA MET A 215 -3.44 -2.97 -26.62
C MET A 215 -4.94 -3.28 -26.66
N LEU A 216 -5.45 -3.84 -25.56
CA LEU A 216 -6.86 -4.10 -25.33
C LEU A 216 -7.50 -2.96 -24.55
N GLN A 217 -8.82 -2.92 -24.54
CA GLN A 217 -9.60 -2.07 -23.65
C GLN A 217 -10.04 -2.90 -22.44
N ARG A 218 -9.60 -2.49 -21.26
CA ARG A 218 -9.96 -3.11 -19.98
C ARG A 218 -11.03 -2.29 -19.31
N ILE A 219 -12.20 -2.90 -19.05
CA ILE A 219 -13.26 -2.29 -18.24
C ILE A 219 -13.14 -2.79 -16.82
N TYR A 220 -13.03 -1.88 -15.87
CA TYR A 220 -13.06 -2.16 -14.44
C TYR A 220 -14.47 -1.98 -13.90
N GLY A 221 -14.86 -2.87 -13.00
CA GLY A 221 -16.12 -2.79 -12.28
C GLY A 221 -16.02 -3.38 -10.87
N THR A 222 -17.07 -3.19 -10.08
CA THR A 222 -17.19 -3.80 -8.76
C THR A 222 -18.60 -4.32 -8.55
N ALA A 223 -18.73 -5.30 -7.62
CA ALA A 223 -20.03 -5.87 -7.25
C ALA A 223 -20.05 -6.24 -5.76
N PHE A 224 -21.24 -6.13 -5.17
CA PHE A 224 -21.52 -6.45 -3.78
C PHE A 224 -22.88 -7.15 -3.66
N PHE A 225 -23.08 -7.93 -2.58
CA PHE A 225 -24.36 -8.56 -2.28
C PHE A 225 -25.44 -7.57 -1.84
N LYS A 226 -25.04 -6.37 -1.37
CA LYS A 226 -25.95 -5.33 -0.89
C LYS A 226 -25.64 -4.00 -1.52
N GLU A 227 -26.69 -3.28 -1.89
CA GLU A 227 -26.57 -1.93 -2.44
C GLU A 227 -25.86 -0.98 -1.46
N LYS A 228 -26.11 -1.10 -0.16
CA LYS A 228 -25.43 -0.30 0.86
C LYS A 228 -23.92 -0.46 0.81
N ASP A 229 -23.43 -1.71 0.70
CA ASP A 229 -21.98 -2.00 0.67
C ASP A 229 -21.36 -1.44 -0.64
N LEU A 230 -22.08 -1.50 -1.74
CA LEU A 230 -21.68 -0.85 -3.00
C LEU A 230 -21.57 0.66 -2.85
N GLN A 231 -22.56 1.33 -2.26
CA GLN A 231 -22.56 2.77 -2.06
C GLN A 231 -21.41 3.21 -1.15
N GLU A 232 -21.20 2.53 -0.03
CA GLU A 232 -20.07 2.78 0.88
C GLU A 232 -18.72 2.62 0.17
N HIS A 233 -18.60 1.63 -0.72
CA HIS A 233 -17.40 1.43 -1.53
C HIS A 233 -17.21 2.59 -2.55
N LEU A 234 -18.26 3.01 -3.23
CA LEU A 234 -18.20 4.12 -4.21
C LEU A 234 -17.86 5.45 -3.52
N GLU A 235 -18.44 5.72 -2.35
CA GLU A 235 -18.10 6.90 -1.53
C GLU A 235 -16.62 6.88 -1.13
N ARG A 236 -16.09 5.71 -0.73
CA ARG A 236 -14.68 5.52 -0.40
C ARG A 236 -13.77 5.74 -1.61
N LEU A 237 -14.15 5.29 -2.81
CA LEU A 237 -13.40 5.53 -4.04
C LEU A 237 -13.38 7.03 -4.42
N GLU A 238 -14.49 7.74 -4.24
CA GLU A 238 -14.56 9.17 -4.50
C GLU A 238 -13.73 9.96 -3.49
N GLU A 239 -13.80 9.60 -2.22
CA GLU A 239 -12.95 10.19 -1.18
C GLU A 239 -11.46 9.92 -1.47
N ALA A 240 -11.11 8.73 -1.98
CA ALA A 240 -9.74 8.42 -2.39
C ALA A 240 -9.25 9.33 -3.52
N LYS A 241 -10.10 9.65 -4.51
CA LYS A 241 -9.76 10.61 -5.58
C LYS A 241 -9.57 12.03 -5.03
N ASN A 242 -10.44 12.45 -4.10
CA ASN A 242 -10.34 13.76 -3.47
C ASN A 242 -9.10 13.92 -2.60
N ARG A 243 -8.56 12.80 -2.08
CA ARG A 243 -7.33 12.76 -1.27
C ARG A 243 -6.07 12.53 -2.07
N ASP A 244 -6.15 12.27 -3.37
CA ASP A 244 -5.00 11.94 -4.21
C ASP A 244 -3.86 12.96 -4.01
N HIS A 245 -2.70 12.48 -3.57
CA HIS A 245 -1.54 13.33 -3.26
C HIS A 245 -1.04 14.11 -4.48
N ARG A 246 -1.30 13.63 -5.72
CA ARG A 246 -0.91 14.32 -6.95
C ARG A 246 -1.77 15.56 -7.19
N VAL A 247 -3.04 15.51 -6.80
CA VAL A 247 -3.98 16.64 -6.87
C VAL A 247 -3.68 17.60 -5.73
N LEU A 248 -3.75 17.11 -4.49
CA LEU A 248 -3.52 17.92 -3.29
C LEU A 248 -2.11 18.50 -3.23
N GLY A 249 -1.10 17.73 -3.64
CA GLY A 249 0.30 18.19 -3.67
C GLY A 249 0.51 19.38 -4.60
N ARG A 250 -0.20 19.38 -5.75
CA ARG A 250 -0.19 20.52 -6.69
C ARG A 250 -0.97 21.73 -6.11
N GLU A 251 -2.17 21.51 -5.58
CA GLU A 251 -2.99 22.59 -4.99
C GLU A 251 -2.30 23.26 -3.81
N LEU A 252 -1.59 22.48 -2.99
CA LEU A 252 -0.87 22.96 -1.81
C LEU A 252 0.57 23.42 -2.13
N ASP A 253 1.00 23.31 -3.38
CA ASP A 253 2.34 23.68 -3.85
C ASP A 253 3.46 22.93 -3.09
N LEU A 254 3.32 21.60 -2.95
CA LEU A 254 4.27 20.78 -2.19
C LEU A 254 5.38 20.18 -3.06
N PHE A 255 5.03 19.71 -4.26
CA PHE A 255 5.98 19.08 -5.17
C PHE A 255 5.49 19.09 -6.62
N SER A 256 6.39 18.79 -7.54
CA SER A 256 6.08 18.55 -8.94
C SER A 256 6.98 17.46 -9.54
N THR A 257 6.61 17.01 -10.74
CA THR A 257 7.42 16.18 -11.62
C THR A 257 7.61 16.89 -12.95
N ASP A 258 8.80 16.80 -13.56
CA ASP A 258 9.09 17.43 -14.85
C ASP A 258 9.83 16.41 -15.73
N SER A 259 9.34 16.21 -16.95
CA SER A 259 9.95 15.29 -17.93
C SER A 259 11.39 15.65 -18.29
N ARG A 260 11.76 16.93 -18.20
CA ARG A 260 13.14 17.43 -18.43
C ARG A 260 14.10 17.00 -17.32
N VAL A 261 13.60 16.79 -16.10
CA VAL A 261 14.38 16.26 -14.97
C VAL A 261 14.44 14.74 -15.04
N GLY A 262 13.32 14.12 -15.40
CA GLY A 262 13.19 12.67 -15.56
C GLY A 262 11.95 12.11 -14.87
N ALA A 263 11.37 11.08 -15.46
CA ALA A 263 10.20 10.41 -14.91
C ALA A 263 10.52 9.72 -13.57
N GLY A 264 9.68 9.92 -12.58
CA GLY A 264 9.86 9.33 -11.24
C GLY A 264 10.94 10.03 -10.39
N LEU A 265 11.33 11.26 -10.73
CA LEU A 265 12.19 12.11 -9.93
C LEU A 265 11.39 13.31 -9.41
N ILE A 266 11.29 13.42 -8.09
CA ILE A 266 10.44 14.41 -7.43
C ILE A 266 11.20 15.74 -7.25
N LEU A 267 10.55 16.84 -7.64
CA LEU A 267 10.98 18.19 -7.33
C LEU A 267 10.20 18.69 -6.11
N TRP A 268 10.88 18.84 -4.99
CA TRP A 268 10.29 19.37 -3.77
C TRP A 268 10.17 20.89 -3.84
N HIS A 269 8.96 21.43 -3.71
CA HIS A 269 8.75 22.86 -3.62
C HIS A 269 9.00 23.34 -2.17
N PRO A 270 9.18 24.65 -1.92
CA PRO A 270 9.53 25.14 -0.58
C PRO A 270 8.58 24.68 0.52
N ARG A 271 7.28 24.57 0.24
CA ARG A 271 6.29 24.10 1.22
C ARG A 271 6.42 22.60 1.49
N GLY A 272 6.64 21.80 0.46
CA GLY A 272 6.87 20.36 0.60
C GLY A 272 8.22 20.04 1.25
N ALA A 273 9.26 20.80 0.90
CA ALA A 273 10.57 20.72 1.53
C ALA A 273 10.50 21.02 3.04
N MET A 274 9.61 21.94 3.46
CA MET A 274 9.38 22.22 4.88
C MET A 274 8.75 21.01 5.59
N VAL A 275 7.72 20.39 5.02
CA VAL A 275 7.10 19.15 5.58
C VAL A 275 8.15 18.06 5.72
N ARG A 276 8.93 17.82 4.67
CA ARG A 276 10.02 16.85 4.66
C ARG A 276 11.04 17.14 5.77
N MET A 277 11.48 18.39 5.88
CA MET A 277 12.46 18.82 6.90
C MET A 277 11.96 18.58 8.32
N GLU A 278 10.69 18.86 8.60
CA GLU A 278 10.09 18.62 9.94
C GLU A 278 10.07 17.12 10.28
N ILE A 279 9.76 16.26 9.29
CA ILE A 279 9.81 14.80 9.47
C ILE A 279 11.26 14.35 9.73
N GLU A 280 12.21 14.78 8.89
CA GLU A 280 13.63 14.44 9.05
C GLU A 280 14.18 14.92 10.40
N ASN A 281 13.80 16.11 10.86
CA ASN A 281 14.22 16.64 12.16
C ASN A 281 13.65 15.82 13.31
N TYR A 282 12.35 15.51 13.27
CA TYR A 282 11.71 14.67 14.27
C TYR A 282 12.39 13.29 14.36
N GLU A 283 12.57 12.65 13.21
CA GLU A 283 13.19 11.33 13.16
C GLU A 283 14.65 11.37 13.58
N ARG A 284 15.41 12.39 13.19
CA ARG A 284 16.82 12.57 13.62
C ARG A 284 16.94 12.64 15.14
N GLU A 285 16.08 13.41 15.80
CA GLU A 285 16.04 13.47 17.25
C GLU A 285 15.67 12.13 17.88
N LEU A 286 14.70 11.44 17.28
CA LEU A 286 14.23 10.13 17.71
C LEU A 286 15.37 9.10 17.67
N ILE A 287 16.03 8.91 16.53
CA ILE A 287 17.09 7.90 16.35
C ILE A 287 18.33 8.21 17.19
N LEU A 288 18.71 9.50 17.34
CA LEU A 288 19.83 9.88 18.21
C LEU A 288 19.54 9.54 19.68
N ARG A 289 18.31 9.74 20.17
CA ARG A 289 17.90 9.30 21.52
C ARG A 289 17.97 7.78 21.71
N HIS A 290 17.78 7.01 20.64
CA HIS A 290 17.89 5.56 20.64
C HIS A 290 19.32 5.04 20.37
N GLY A 291 20.31 5.94 20.38
CA GLY A 291 21.74 5.59 20.32
C GLY A 291 22.24 5.25 18.92
N TYR A 292 21.63 5.78 17.88
CA TYR A 292 22.15 5.72 16.52
C TYR A 292 23.17 6.83 16.27
N GLU A 293 24.16 6.51 15.44
CA GLU A 293 25.13 7.46 14.90
C GLU A 293 24.78 7.78 13.44
N LEU A 294 24.79 9.07 13.07
CA LEU A 294 24.51 9.49 11.71
C LEU A 294 25.74 9.32 10.82
N VAL A 295 25.54 8.73 9.67
CA VAL A 295 26.54 8.57 8.61
C VAL A 295 26.02 9.10 7.29
N TYR A 296 26.92 9.29 6.33
CA TYR A 296 26.57 9.70 4.96
C TYR A 296 27.39 8.89 3.96
N THR A 297 26.74 8.30 2.98
CA THR A 297 27.40 7.53 1.94
C THR A 297 27.22 8.16 0.55
N PRO A 298 28.20 7.99 -0.36
CA PRO A 298 28.13 8.59 -1.69
C PRO A 298 26.93 8.06 -2.50
N HIS A 299 26.37 8.92 -3.36
CA HIS A 299 25.26 8.52 -4.26
C HIS A 299 25.72 7.57 -5.37
N VAL A 300 26.98 7.68 -5.78
CA VAL A 300 27.60 6.86 -6.82
C VAL A 300 28.70 6.04 -6.20
N MET A 301 28.65 4.73 -6.42
CA MET A 301 29.58 3.77 -5.82
C MET A 301 30.17 2.85 -6.89
N SER A 302 31.34 2.27 -6.61
CA SER A 302 31.96 1.26 -7.48
C SER A 302 31.03 0.05 -7.64
N GLU A 303 30.88 -0.44 -8.88
CA GLU A 303 30.09 -1.63 -9.20
C GLU A 303 30.57 -2.88 -8.43
N LYS A 304 31.88 -2.97 -8.12
CA LYS A 304 32.45 -4.07 -7.32
C LYS A 304 31.78 -4.25 -5.97
N LEU A 305 31.32 -3.16 -5.36
CA LEU A 305 30.63 -3.22 -4.08
C LEU A 305 29.28 -3.97 -4.21
N PHE A 306 28.63 -3.79 -5.37
CA PHE A 306 27.36 -4.45 -5.68
C PHE A 306 27.55 -5.88 -6.20
N GLU A 307 28.73 -6.24 -6.72
CA GLU A 307 29.12 -7.63 -7.00
C GLU A 307 29.28 -8.40 -5.68
N ILE A 308 30.05 -7.87 -4.73
CA ILE A 308 30.28 -8.51 -3.43
C ILE A 308 28.95 -8.72 -2.69
N SER A 309 28.10 -7.70 -2.64
CA SER A 309 26.82 -7.77 -1.95
C SER A 309 25.75 -8.63 -2.63
N GLY A 310 25.99 -9.12 -3.86
CA GLY A 310 25.02 -9.92 -4.63
C GLY A 310 23.90 -9.11 -5.29
N HIS A 311 23.93 -7.78 -5.24
CA HIS A 311 22.90 -6.95 -5.89
C HIS A 311 22.90 -7.09 -7.40
N LEU A 312 24.05 -7.26 -8.05
CA LEU A 312 24.10 -7.47 -9.50
C LEU A 312 23.52 -8.81 -9.92
N GLU A 313 23.57 -9.81 -9.07
CA GLU A 313 23.03 -11.14 -9.33
C GLU A 313 21.51 -11.21 -9.09
N ASN A 314 21.03 -10.61 -7.97
CA ASN A 314 19.66 -10.79 -7.50
C ASN A 314 18.75 -9.56 -7.72
N PHE A 315 19.31 -8.41 -8.07
CA PHE A 315 18.58 -7.14 -8.19
C PHE A 315 18.95 -6.32 -9.44
N ALA A 316 19.61 -6.92 -10.43
CA ALA A 316 20.13 -6.24 -11.62
C ALA A 316 19.06 -5.44 -12.37
N ASP A 317 17.86 -5.98 -12.51
CA ASP A 317 16.73 -5.36 -13.22
C ASP A 317 16.22 -4.08 -12.54
N GLY A 318 16.47 -3.93 -11.25
CA GLY A 318 16.14 -2.75 -10.45
C GLY A 318 17.26 -1.71 -10.38
N MET A 319 18.38 -1.91 -11.07
CA MET A 319 19.53 -1.00 -11.02
C MET A 319 19.65 -0.15 -12.28
N PHE A 320 20.04 1.12 -12.12
CA PHE A 320 20.48 1.93 -13.24
C PHE A 320 21.77 1.38 -13.88
N GLY A 321 21.95 1.63 -15.17
CA GLY A 321 23.15 1.22 -15.92
C GLY A 321 24.44 1.76 -15.30
N ALA A 322 25.55 1.02 -15.50
CA ALA A 322 26.85 1.47 -15.05
C ALA A 322 27.37 2.66 -15.89
N MET A 323 28.08 3.56 -15.22
CA MET A 323 28.88 4.61 -15.83
C MET A 323 30.34 4.18 -15.81
N GLU A 324 31.03 4.33 -16.93
CA GLU A 324 32.47 4.05 -17.01
C GLU A 324 33.26 5.34 -16.83
N VAL A 325 34.17 5.35 -15.87
CA VAL A 325 35.06 6.48 -15.58
C VAL A 325 36.47 5.92 -15.36
N GLU A 326 37.43 6.34 -16.21
CA GLU A 326 38.85 5.92 -16.12
C GLU A 326 39.05 4.39 -16.07
N GLY A 327 38.19 3.63 -16.79
CA GLY A 327 38.24 2.18 -16.85
C GLY A 327 37.62 1.47 -15.63
N ALA A 328 37.06 2.19 -14.67
CA ALA A 328 36.30 1.68 -13.56
C ALA A 328 34.78 1.89 -13.77
N ARG A 329 33.98 0.94 -13.31
CA ARG A 329 32.51 1.01 -13.43
C ARG A 329 31.89 1.47 -12.12
N TYR A 330 30.99 2.43 -12.22
CA TYR A 330 30.23 3.01 -11.11
C TYR A 330 28.75 2.94 -11.39
N ARG A 331 27.93 2.87 -10.33
CA ARG A 331 26.47 2.93 -10.43
C ARG A 331 25.88 3.89 -9.38
N PRO A 332 24.76 4.53 -9.66
CA PRO A 332 23.92 5.10 -8.60
C PRO A 332 23.51 3.99 -7.65
N LYS A 333 23.62 4.21 -6.34
CA LYS A 333 23.33 3.19 -5.33
C LYS A 333 21.83 2.85 -5.32
N PRO A 334 21.43 1.57 -5.41
CA PRO A 334 20.04 1.14 -5.25
C PRO A 334 19.64 0.96 -3.77
N MET A 335 20.65 0.81 -2.90
CA MET A 335 20.54 0.59 -1.45
C MET A 335 21.76 1.19 -0.74
N ASN A 336 21.62 1.49 0.56
CA ASN A 336 22.69 2.11 1.36
C ASN A 336 23.55 1.08 2.11
N CYS A 337 23.07 -0.14 2.32
CA CYS A 337 23.72 -1.19 3.10
C CYS A 337 25.21 -1.42 2.74
N PRO A 338 25.65 -1.52 1.46
CA PRO A 338 27.06 -1.73 1.17
C PRO A 338 27.96 -0.59 1.63
N GLY A 339 27.41 0.66 1.64
CA GLY A 339 28.13 1.84 2.15
C GLY A 339 28.32 1.79 3.67
N HIS A 340 27.28 1.41 4.44
CA HIS A 340 27.39 1.25 5.90
C HIS A 340 28.34 0.10 6.27
N ILE A 341 28.32 -0.98 5.51
CA ILE A 341 29.26 -2.09 5.67
C ILE A 341 30.71 -1.62 5.48
N ALA A 342 30.97 -0.81 4.44
CA ALA A 342 32.30 -0.23 4.20
C ALA A 342 32.76 0.67 5.38
N ILE A 343 31.82 1.42 5.99
CA ILE A 343 32.11 2.22 7.19
C ILE A 343 32.40 1.31 8.38
N TYR A 344 31.64 0.23 8.58
CA TYR A 344 31.91 -0.75 9.63
C TYR A 344 33.33 -1.34 9.51
N GLN A 345 33.73 -1.72 8.29
CA GLN A 345 35.04 -2.29 7.98
C GLN A 345 36.22 -1.30 8.10
N SER A 346 35.98 0.00 8.13
CA SER A 346 37.06 1.01 8.20
C SER A 346 37.84 0.98 9.50
N GLY A 347 37.41 0.26 10.52
CA GLY A 347 38.09 0.10 11.80
C GLY A 347 37.89 -1.30 12.40
N GLN A 348 38.85 -1.74 13.24
CA GLN A 348 38.69 -2.97 14.02
C GLN A 348 37.60 -2.78 15.07
N ARG A 349 36.77 -3.81 15.27
CA ARG A 349 35.68 -3.85 16.26
C ARG A 349 35.91 -4.98 17.26
N SER A 350 35.49 -4.78 18.48
CA SER A 350 35.43 -5.81 19.51
C SER A 350 34.00 -6.01 19.98
N TYR A 351 33.71 -7.11 20.68
CA TYR A 351 32.38 -7.35 21.26
C TYR A 351 31.91 -6.19 22.20
N ARG A 352 32.83 -5.39 22.72
CA ARG A 352 32.52 -4.23 23.60
C ARG A 352 32.01 -3.02 22.82
N ASP A 353 32.33 -2.95 21.52
CA ASP A 353 31.86 -1.89 20.62
C ASP A 353 30.47 -2.17 20.07
N LEU A 354 30.01 -3.43 20.20
CA LEU A 354 28.70 -3.87 19.68
C LEU A 354 27.58 -3.70 20.72
N PRO A 355 26.39 -3.32 20.33
CA PRO A 355 25.94 -3.11 18.93
C PRO A 355 26.37 -1.73 18.38
N VAL A 356 26.81 -1.72 17.11
CA VAL A 356 27.03 -0.49 16.34
C VAL A 356 25.74 -0.17 15.55
N ARG A 357 25.19 1.03 15.75
CA ARG A 357 23.93 1.47 15.09
C ARG A 357 24.21 2.68 14.22
N MET A 358 24.17 2.50 12.89
CA MET A 358 24.40 3.57 11.90
C MET A 358 23.09 3.90 11.20
N ALA A 359 22.83 5.18 10.96
CA ALA A 359 21.64 5.65 10.24
C ALA A 359 22.01 6.77 9.27
N GLU A 360 21.33 6.84 8.13
CA GLU A 360 21.39 7.96 7.20
C GLU A 360 20.02 8.24 6.56
N PHE A 361 19.76 9.51 6.21
CA PHE A 361 18.74 9.84 5.20
C PHE A 361 19.37 9.68 3.83
N GLY A 362 19.44 8.42 3.37
CA GLY A 362 20.21 8.02 2.20
C GLY A 362 19.37 8.01 0.94
N THR A 363 19.71 8.87 -0.04
CA THR A 363 19.03 8.84 -1.35
C THR A 363 19.54 7.68 -2.18
N VAL A 364 18.60 6.87 -2.69
CA VAL A 364 18.83 5.71 -3.53
C VAL A 364 18.10 5.84 -4.86
N TYR A 365 18.55 5.06 -5.86
CA TYR A 365 18.06 5.15 -7.22
C TYR A 365 17.73 3.74 -7.73
N ARG A 366 16.45 3.52 -8.09
CA ARG A 366 15.98 2.24 -8.61
C ARG A 366 15.40 2.41 -9.99
N TYR A 367 15.74 1.50 -10.90
CA TYR A 367 15.16 1.47 -12.22
C TYR A 367 13.75 0.89 -12.14
N GLU A 368 12.78 1.77 -12.06
CA GLU A 368 11.36 1.41 -12.16
C GLU A 368 10.87 1.65 -13.59
N ARG A 369 10.08 0.73 -14.13
CA ARG A 369 9.48 0.90 -15.47
C ARG A 369 8.52 2.09 -15.47
N SER A 370 8.43 2.81 -16.61
CA SER A 370 7.59 4.01 -16.70
C SER A 370 6.11 3.75 -16.38
N GLY A 371 5.57 2.60 -16.78
CA GLY A 371 4.15 2.25 -16.57
C GLY A 371 3.75 1.99 -15.13
N VAL A 372 4.71 1.83 -14.20
CA VAL A 372 4.42 1.59 -12.78
C VAL A 372 4.66 2.81 -11.91
N LEU A 373 5.17 3.92 -12.48
CA LEU A 373 5.43 5.14 -11.72
C LEU A 373 4.11 5.81 -11.28
N HIS A 374 4.05 6.25 -10.03
CA HIS A 374 2.82 6.82 -9.47
C HIS A 374 3.12 7.93 -8.46
N GLY A 375 3.13 9.18 -8.93
CA GLY A 375 3.35 10.38 -8.10
C GLY A 375 4.56 10.24 -7.19
N MET A 376 4.38 10.42 -5.87
CA MET A 376 5.40 10.20 -4.84
C MET A 376 5.44 8.75 -4.33
N LEU A 377 4.43 7.93 -4.63
CA LEU A 377 4.29 6.58 -4.06
C LEU A 377 5.19 5.56 -4.74
N ARG A 378 5.49 5.74 -6.04
CA ARG A 378 6.42 4.89 -6.77
C ARG A 378 7.30 5.72 -7.71
N VAL A 379 8.55 5.86 -7.34
CA VAL A 379 9.52 6.80 -7.90
C VAL A 379 10.84 6.11 -8.23
N ARG A 380 11.71 6.76 -9.01
CA ARG A 380 13.04 6.24 -9.37
C ARG A 380 14.16 6.74 -8.48
N GLY A 381 13.99 7.91 -7.87
CA GLY A 381 14.92 8.47 -6.90
C GLY A 381 14.17 8.84 -5.63
N PHE A 382 14.61 8.32 -4.48
CA PHE A 382 13.96 8.56 -3.19
C PHE A 382 14.95 8.48 -2.05
N THR A 383 14.59 9.12 -0.95
CA THR A 383 15.39 9.13 0.26
C THR A 383 14.83 8.15 1.27
N GLN A 384 15.67 7.24 1.75
CA GLN A 384 15.34 6.31 2.83
C GLN A 384 15.93 6.81 4.14
N ASP A 385 15.19 6.63 5.22
CA ASP A 385 15.65 6.72 6.60
C ASP A 385 16.37 5.42 7.01
N ASP A 386 17.36 5.05 6.25
CA ASP A 386 17.98 3.73 6.30
C ASP A 386 18.95 3.61 7.48
N ALA A 387 18.86 2.50 8.20
CA ALA A 387 19.77 2.22 9.30
C ALA A 387 20.14 0.75 9.37
N HIS A 388 21.36 0.52 9.88
CA HIS A 388 21.94 -0.79 10.04
C HIS A 388 22.52 -0.97 11.43
N VAL A 389 22.15 -2.08 12.08
CA VAL A 389 22.67 -2.46 13.40
C VAL A 389 23.55 -3.67 13.23
N PHE A 390 24.82 -3.53 13.60
CA PHE A 390 25.77 -4.64 13.65
C PHE A 390 25.86 -5.10 15.10
N CYS A 391 25.51 -6.35 15.38
CA CYS A 391 25.42 -6.86 16.74
C CYS A 391 25.93 -8.31 16.84
N THR A 392 26.15 -8.78 18.06
CA THR A 392 26.42 -10.18 18.31
C THR A 392 25.13 -11.01 18.16
N PRO A 393 25.20 -12.33 17.86
CA PRO A 393 23.99 -13.16 17.80
C PRO A 393 23.15 -13.09 19.09
N GLY A 394 23.78 -13.00 20.25
CA GLY A 394 23.08 -12.89 21.54
C GLY A 394 22.35 -11.56 21.77
N GLN A 395 22.71 -10.51 21.03
CA GLN A 395 22.07 -9.19 21.14
C GLN A 395 20.83 -9.05 20.22
N VAL A 396 20.67 -9.94 19.21
CA VAL A 396 19.64 -9.82 18.18
C VAL A 396 18.22 -9.67 18.75
N PRO A 397 17.74 -10.52 19.69
CA PRO A 397 16.36 -10.36 20.20
C PRO A 397 16.15 -9.01 20.90
N GLY A 398 17.13 -8.57 21.68
CA GLY A 398 17.08 -7.27 22.36
C GLY A 398 17.08 -6.08 21.39
N GLU A 399 17.85 -6.15 20.32
CA GLU A 399 17.86 -5.10 19.29
C GLU A 399 16.57 -5.07 18.48
N ILE A 400 16.00 -6.23 18.11
CA ILE A 400 14.67 -6.29 17.46
C ILE A 400 13.62 -5.65 18.38
N GLY A 401 13.64 -5.98 19.68
CA GLY A 401 12.73 -5.38 20.64
C GLY A 401 12.82 -3.84 20.68
N ARG A 402 14.04 -3.27 20.65
CA ARG A 402 14.25 -1.80 20.56
C ARG A 402 13.73 -1.22 19.25
N LEU A 403 13.88 -1.95 18.14
CA LEU A 403 13.36 -1.52 16.84
C LEU A 403 11.83 -1.47 16.84
N LEU A 404 11.17 -2.43 17.48
CA LEU A 404 9.71 -2.41 17.63
C LEU A 404 9.26 -1.19 18.45
N ASP A 405 9.93 -0.87 19.57
CA ASP A 405 9.63 0.33 20.35
C ASP A 405 9.78 1.62 19.51
N LEU A 406 10.83 1.67 18.68
CA LEU A 406 11.10 2.81 17.80
C LEU A 406 10.03 2.97 16.71
N VAL A 407 9.59 1.85 16.12
CA VAL A 407 8.49 1.83 15.15
C VAL A 407 7.19 2.31 15.78
N ASP A 408 6.86 1.84 16.98
CA ASP A 408 5.65 2.25 17.71
C ASP A 408 5.66 3.76 17.97
N GLU A 409 6.75 4.32 18.51
CA GLU A 409 6.86 5.77 18.78
C GLU A 409 6.72 6.60 17.50
N MET A 410 7.30 6.11 16.38
CA MET A 410 7.19 6.77 15.09
C MET A 410 5.75 6.77 14.56
N LEU A 411 5.10 5.61 14.50
CA LEU A 411 3.78 5.47 13.93
C LEU A 411 2.69 6.15 14.78
N GLU A 412 2.83 6.10 16.10
CA GLU A 412 1.95 6.82 17.02
C GLU A 412 1.98 8.34 16.76
N THR A 413 3.17 8.90 16.51
CA THR A 413 3.33 10.34 16.25
C THR A 413 2.57 10.81 15.00
N PHE A 414 2.51 9.97 13.97
CA PHE A 414 1.81 10.28 12.73
C PHE A 414 0.36 9.76 12.69
N GLY A 415 -0.09 9.04 13.74
CA GLY A 415 -1.46 8.57 13.86
C GLY A 415 -1.82 7.45 12.89
N TYR A 416 -0.84 6.60 12.49
CA TYR A 416 -1.08 5.45 11.64
C TYR A 416 -1.37 4.19 12.45
N PRO A 417 -2.57 3.58 12.32
CA PRO A 417 -2.77 2.19 12.68
C PRO A 417 -1.93 1.28 11.76
N TYR A 418 -1.48 0.16 12.25
CA TYR A 418 -0.71 -0.77 11.45
C TYR A 418 -1.03 -2.24 11.76
N ALA A 419 -0.68 -3.13 10.83
CA ALA A 419 -0.63 -4.58 11.02
C ALA A 419 0.79 -5.07 10.77
N VAL A 420 1.19 -6.17 11.41
CA VAL A 420 2.54 -6.74 11.28
C VAL A 420 2.46 -8.00 10.41
N GLU A 421 3.40 -8.11 9.47
CA GLU A 421 3.60 -9.31 8.65
C GLU A 421 5.03 -9.82 8.83
N LEU A 422 5.17 -11.13 9.06
CA LEU A 422 6.45 -11.85 9.03
C LEU A 422 6.62 -12.45 7.64
N SER A 423 7.52 -11.86 6.85
CA SER A 423 7.79 -12.29 5.48
C SER A 423 8.90 -13.35 5.46
N THR A 424 8.58 -14.50 4.87
CA THR A 424 9.44 -15.70 4.87
C THR A 424 10.30 -15.80 3.61
N ARG A 425 11.04 -16.90 3.47
CA ARG A 425 12.04 -17.14 2.42
C ARG A 425 11.42 -17.11 1.02
N PRO A 426 11.90 -16.25 0.08
CA PRO A 426 11.49 -16.27 -1.31
C PRO A 426 12.18 -17.40 -2.11
N ASP A 427 11.68 -17.70 -3.31
CA ASP A 427 12.25 -18.72 -4.21
C ASP A 427 13.74 -18.48 -4.52
N LYS A 428 14.10 -17.19 -4.71
CA LYS A 428 15.49 -16.77 -4.90
C LYS A 428 16.02 -16.13 -3.62
N ALA A 429 16.74 -16.92 -2.82
CA ALA A 429 17.29 -16.48 -1.55
C ALA A 429 18.74 -16.93 -1.39
N LEU A 430 19.53 -16.12 -0.67
CA LEU A 430 20.86 -16.49 -0.18
C LEU A 430 20.73 -17.27 1.12
N GLY A 431 21.76 -18.09 1.44
CA GLY A 431 21.81 -18.88 2.67
C GLY A 431 21.01 -20.18 2.61
N SER A 432 21.21 -21.01 3.63
CA SER A 432 20.53 -22.30 3.78
C SER A 432 19.11 -22.15 4.34
N GLU A 433 18.27 -23.16 4.15
CA GLU A 433 16.91 -23.21 4.70
C GLU A 433 16.95 -23.17 6.23
N GLU A 434 17.87 -23.87 6.87
CA GLU A 434 18.04 -23.89 8.34
C GLU A 434 18.45 -22.52 8.92
N GLU A 435 19.21 -21.71 8.19
CA GLU A 435 19.53 -20.33 8.59
C GLU A 435 18.30 -19.44 8.52
N TRP A 436 17.50 -19.62 7.48
CA TRP A 436 16.23 -18.90 7.33
C TRP A 436 15.22 -19.26 8.42
N GLU A 437 15.02 -20.56 8.70
CA GLU A 437 14.14 -21.02 9.77
C GLU A 437 14.54 -20.42 11.11
N ARG A 438 15.83 -20.52 11.49
CA ARG A 438 16.32 -19.92 12.75
C ARG A 438 16.09 -18.42 12.82
N ALA A 439 16.23 -17.71 11.70
CA ALA A 439 16.00 -16.28 11.67
C ALA A 439 14.52 -15.93 11.82
N GLN A 440 13.65 -16.68 11.16
CA GLN A 440 12.20 -16.54 11.28
C GLN A 440 11.76 -16.82 12.72
N ASP A 441 12.26 -17.88 13.33
CA ASP A 441 11.99 -18.24 14.73
C ASP A 441 12.38 -17.12 15.70
N VAL A 442 13.53 -16.46 15.47
CA VAL A 442 13.97 -15.32 16.30
C VAL A 442 13.00 -14.13 16.15
N LEU A 443 12.59 -13.80 14.92
CA LEU A 443 11.63 -12.71 14.67
C LEU A 443 10.25 -13.03 15.27
N ALA A 444 9.73 -14.23 15.04
CA ALA A 444 8.47 -14.71 15.60
C ALA A 444 8.50 -14.71 17.14
N GLY A 445 9.56 -15.25 17.74
CA GLY A 445 9.70 -15.32 19.19
C GLY A 445 9.67 -13.96 19.87
N VAL A 446 10.28 -12.91 19.27
CA VAL A 446 10.22 -11.54 19.83
C VAL A 446 8.80 -10.96 19.73
N LEU A 447 8.07 -11.23 18.63
CA LEU A 447 6.67 -10.78 18.47
C LEU A 447 5.77 -11.46 19.52
N GLU A 448 5.92 -12.79 19.69
CA GLU A 448 5.15 -13.59 20.65
C GLU A 448 5.42 -13.17 22.10
N GLU A 449 6.70 -12.95 22.48
CA GLU A 449 7.08 -12.47 23.80
C GLU A 449 6.43 -11.12 24.13
N ARG A 450 6.25 -10.26 23.12
CA ARG A 450 5.62 -8.95 23.26
C ARG A 450 4.10 -8.96 23.08
N GLY A 451 3.52 -10.11 22.72
CA GLY A 451 2.08 -10.25 22.47
C GLY A 451 1.59 -9.48 21.24
N ILE A 452 2.47 -9.31 20.24
CA ILE A 452 2.13 -8.63 18.99
C ILE A 452 1.55 -9.67 18.01
N GLU A 453 0.31 -9.44 17.57
CA GLU A 453 -0.32 -10.27 16.54
C GLU A 453 0.32 -9.99 15.17
N TYR A 454 0.59 -11.04 14.41
CA TYR A 454 1.17 -10.94 13.08
C TYR A 454 0.58 -11.97 12.12
N ARG A 455 0.74 -11.72 10.81
CA ARG A 455 0.43 -12.67 9.74
C ARG A 455 1.73 -13.14 9.10
N VAL A 456 1.72 -14.35 8.56
CA VAL A 456 2.84 -14.85 7.76
C VAL A 456 2.61 -14.47 6.30
N ASP A 457 3.60 -13.84 5.69
CA ASP A 457 3.66 -13.52 4.26
C ASP A 457 4.69 -14.47 3.61
N GLU A 458 4.18 -15.57 3.04
CA GLU A 458 5.02 -16.63 2.47
C GLU A 458 5.76 -16.11 1.23
N GLY A 459 7.09 -16.27 1.22
CA GLY A 459 7.93 -15.85 0.11
C GLY A 459 8.18 -14.34 0.00
N GLY A 460 7.65 -13.52 0.92
CA GLY A 460 7.75 -12.05 0.89
C GLY A 460 9.09 -11.49 1.39
N GLY A 461 10.01 -12.32 1.90
CA GLY A 461 11.30 -11.93 2.46
C GLY A 461 12.23 -11.26 1.45
N ALA A 462 13.29 -10.59 1.95
CA ALA A 462 14.36 -10.09 1.10
C ALA A 462 15.25 -11.28 0.66
N PHE A 463 15.97 -11.14 -0.45
CA PHE A 463 16.85 -12.24 -0.91
C PHE A 463 17.95 -12.63 0.09
N TYR A 464 18.23 -11.79 1.08
CA TYR A 464 19.29 -11.98 2.10
C TYR A 464 18.77 -12.29 3.51
N GLY A 465 17.45 -12.22 3.76
CA GLY A 465 16.91 -12.55 5.08
C GLY A 465 15.41 -12.27 5.25
N PRO A 466 14.78 -12.88 6.27
CA PRO A 466 13.40 -12.64 6.63
C PRO A 466 13.20 -11.23 7.19
N LYS A 467 11.95 -10.76 7.17
CA LYS A 467 11.62 -9.40 7.60
C LYS A 467 10.28 -9.30 8.32
N LEU A 468 10.18 -8.29 9.16
CA LEU A 468 8.93 -7.79 9.69
C LEU A 468 8.52 -6.57 8.87
N ASP A 469 7.37 -6.64 8.21
CA ASP A 469 6.76 -5.54 7.49
C ASP A 469 5.59 -4.97 8.28
N PHE A 470 5.55 -3.64 8.38
CA PHE A 470 4.46 -2.94 9.04
C PHE A 470 3.57 -2.33 7.97
N LYS A 471 2.36 -2.85 7.84
CA LYS A 471 1.36 -2.37 6.88
C LYS A 471 0.56 -1.25 7.52
N LEU A 472 0.79 -0.03 7.07
CA LEU A 472 0.08 1.15 7.54
C LEU A 472 -1.34 1.17 6.97
N VAL A 473 -2.31 1.54 7.80
CA VAL A 473 -3.70 1.71 7.36
C VAL A 473 -4.02 3.21 7.34
N ASP A 474 -4.41 3.73 6.19
CA ASP A 474 -4.75 5.15 6.06
C ASP A 474 -6.18 5.46 6.51
N ALA A 475 -6.56 6.75 6.49
CA ALA A 475 -7.86 7.24 6.96
C ALA A 475 -9.07 6.69 6.19
N ILE A 476 -8.86 6.06 5.02
CA ILE A 476 -9.91 5.44 4.21
C ILE A 476 -9.77 3.91 4.13
N GLY A 477 -8.90 3.33 4.98
CA GLY A 477 -8.73 1.89 5.13
C GLY A 477 -7.83 1.21 4.09
N ARG A 478 -7.05 1.96 3.28
CA ARG A 478 -6.07 1.37 2.36
C ARG A 478 -4.80 1.01 3.12
N THR A 479 -4.17 -0.09 2.72
CA THR A 479 -2.90 -0.54 3.30
C THR A 479 -1.69 -0.07 2.48
N TRP A 480 -0.65 0.36 3.18
CA TRP A 480 0.60 0.85 2.62
C TRP A 480 1.79 0.16 3.26
N GLN A 481 2.84 -0.09 2.47
CA GLN A 481 4.12 -0.55 3.00
C GLN A 481 4.76 0.56 3.83
N GLY A 482 4.88 0.35 5.13
CA GLY A 482 5.49 1.26 6.11
C GLY A 482 6.88 0.80 6.56
N PRO A 483 7.17 0.87 7.86
CA PRO A 483 8.40 0.39 8.46
C PRO A 483 8.75 -1.04 8.07
N THR A 484 10.03 -1.34 8.08
CA THR A 484 10.51 -2.70 7.84
C THR A 484 11.73 -2.96 8.73
N VAL A 485 11.80 -4.13 9.35
CA VAL A 485 12.95 -4.65 10.08
C VAL A 485 13.37 -5.98 9.45
N GLN A 486 14.63 -6.10 9.05
CA GLN A 486 15.14 -7.28 8.35
C GLN A 486 16.33 -7.86 9.12
N LEU A 487 16.37 -9.17 9.25
CA LEU A 487 17.47 -9.90 9.89
C LEU A 487 18.36 -10.52 8.80
N ASP A 488 19.65 -10.19 8.80
CA ASP A 488 20.60 -10.53 7.76
C ASP A 488 21.91 -11.09 8.34
N PHE A 489 22.27 -12.29 7.94
CA PHE A 489 23.59 -12.91 8.17
C PHE A 489 24.36 -13.13 6.88
N ASN A 490 23.76 -12.93 5.74
CA ASN A 490 24.34 -13.19 4.43
C ASN A 490 25.30 -12.07 4.01
N LEU A 491 24.93 -10.80 4.16
CA LEU A 491 25.83 -9.68 3.84
C LEU A 491 27.07 -9.66 4.76
N PRO A 492 26.94 -9.84 6.09
CA PRO A 492 28.13 -10.00 6.94
C PRO A 492 29.08 -11.10 6.48
N GLU A 493 28.58 -12.22 5.95
CA GLU A 493 29.39 -13.28 5.40
C GLU A 493 30.07 -12.88 4.08
N ARG A 494 29.31 -12.36 3.12
CA ARG A 494 29.82 -11.96 1.81
C ARG A 494 30.87 -10.87 1.85
N PHE A 495 30.78 -9.98 2.84
CA PHE A 495 31.77 -8.92 3.10
C PHE A 495 32.85 -9.33 4.09
N GLU A 496 32.83 -10.58 4.57
CA GLU A 496 33.80 -11.10 5.54
C GLU A 496 33.93 -10.21 6.80
N LEU A 497 32.77 -9.72 7.33
CA LEU A 497 32.76 -8.85 8.51
C LEU A 497 33.20 -9.63 9.76
N GLU A 498 34.00 -8.97 10.59
CA GLU A 498 34.49 -9.57 11.82
C GLU A 498 34.45 -8.57 13.00
N TYR A 499 34.33 -9.13 14.20
CA TYR A 499 34.65 -8.47 15.46
C TYR A 499 35.47 -9.42 16.35
N VAL A 500 36.26 -8.87 17.24
CA VAL A 500 37.03 -9.67 18.22
C VAL A 500 36.12 -10.02 19.40
N GLY A 501 35.92 -11.31 19.64
CA GLY A 501 35.10 -11.83 20.74
C GLY A 501 35.79 -11.74 22.11
N GLU A 502 35.08 -12.16 23.14
CA GLU A 502 35.66 -12.26 24.53
C GLU A 502 36.80 -13.27 24.61
N ASP A 503 36.80 -14.26 23.75
CA ASP A 503 37.82 -15.30 23.57
C ASP A 503 39.04 -14.83 22.76
N ASN A 504 39.09 -13.54 22.39
CA ASN A 504 40.07 -12.94 21.49
C ASN A 504 40.15 -13.58 20.08
N ALA A 505 39.14 -14.34 19.67
CA ALA A 505 39.02 -14.86 18.33
C ALA A 505 38.12 -13.94 17.46
N PRO A 506 38.29 -14.00 16.11
CA PRO A 506 37.38 -13.32 15.19
C PRO A 506 36.01 -14.02 15.17
N HIS A 507 34.95 -13.23 15.24
CA HIS A 507 33.57 -13.67 15.14
C HIS A 507 32.81 -12.82 14.12
N ARG A 508 31.78 -13.40 13.50
CA ARG A 508 30.93 -12.72 12.51
C ARG A 508 29.77 -12.03 13.21
N PRO A 509 29.54 -10.71 12.96
CA PRO A 509 28.33 -10.02 13.46
C PRO A 509 27.12 -10.47 12.68
N VAL A 510 25.94 -10.26 13.28
CA VAL A 510 24.64 -10.26 12.60
C VAL A 510 24.29 -8.82 12.27
N MET A 511 23.59 -8.62 11.17
CA MET A 511 23.16 -7.30 10.72
C MET A 511 21.64 -7.20 10.74
N LEU A 512 21.12 -6.11 11.28
CA LEU A 512 19.71 -5.74 11.19
C LEU A 512 19.59 -4.51 10.31
N HIS A 513 18.70 -4.57 9.33
CA HIS A 513 18.31 -3.43 8.51
C HIS A 513 16.99 -2.88 9.04
N ARG A 514 16.84 -1.57 9.08
CA ARG A 514 15.55 -0.98 9.42
C ARG A 514 15.30 0.31 8.65
N VAL A 515 14.03 0.53 8.35
CA VAL A 515 13.46 1.81 7.94
C VAL A 515 12.20 2.07 8.77
N LEU A 516 11.94 3.34 9.14
CA LEU A 516 10.74 3.77 9.88
C LEU A 516 9.70 4.40 8.95
N VAL A 517 10.15 5.21 8.00
CA VAL A 517 9.27 5.79 6.95
C VAL A 517 9.44 5.08 5.61
N GLY A 518 10.53 4.36 5.42
CA GLY A 518 10.89 3.65 4.21
C GLY A 518 11.36 4.58 3.10
N SER A 519 10.46 5.14 2.34
CA SER A 519 10.74 6.21 1.37
C SER A 519 10.09 7.50 1.85
N MET A 520 10.87 8.55 2.03
CA MET A 520 10.38 9.88 2.42
C MET A 520 9.31 10.38 1.44
N GLU A 521 9.52 10.15 0.14
CA GLU A 521 8.57 10.52 -0.89
C GLU A 521 7.25 9.79 -0.72
N ARG A 522 7.29 8.45 -0.56
CA ARG A 522 6.09 7.64 -0.33
C ARG A 522 5.39 8.02 0.96
N PHE A 523 6.14 8.21 2.03
CA PHE A 523 5.58 8.55 3.33
C PHE A 523 4.87 9.90 3.31
N VAL A 524 5.49 10.94 2.73
CA VAL A 524 4.85 12.26 2.57
C VAL A 524 3.64 12.18 1.63
N GLY A 525 3.73 11.43 0.54
CA GLY A 525 2.59 11.16 -0.34
C GLY A 525 1.42 10.53 0.43
N GLY A 526 1.70 9.50 1.24
CA GLY A 526 0.73 8.87 2.13
C GLY A 526 0.16 9.83 3.18
N LEU A 527 0.99 10.69 3.79
CA LEU A 527 0.53 11.70 4.75
C LEU A 527 -0.37 12.76 4.12
N ILE A 528 -0.09 13.19 2.88
CA ILE A 528 -0.98 14.10 2.13
C ILE A 528 -2.37 13.46 2.01
N GLU A 529 -2.44 12.19 1.63
CA GLU A 529 -3.71 11.46 1.49
C GLU A 529 -4.36 11.16 2.84
N HIS A 530 -3.59 10.75 3.85
CA HIS A 530 -4.08 10.45 5.20
C HIS A 530 -4.74 11.68 5.85
N TYR A 531 -4.07 12.82 5.80
CA TYR A 531 -4.59 14.07 6.34
C TYR A 531 -5.45 14.88 5.36
N ALA A 532 -5.70 14.38 4.14
CA ALA A 532 -6.37 15.14 3.08
C ALA A 532 -5.76 16.55 2.87
N GLY A 533 -4.44 16.66 3.01
CA GLY A 533 -3.69 17.92 2.92
C GLY A 533 -3.79 18.84 4.17
N ALA A 534 -4.57 18.47 5.18
CA ALA A 534 -4.70 19.22 6.44
C ALA A 534 -3.72 18.70 7.50
N PHE A 535 -2.44 18.95 7.31
CA PHE A 535 -1.39 18.48 8.21
C PHE A 535 -1.58 18.96 9.66
N PRO A 536 -1.17 18.16 10.66
CA PRO A 536 -1.07 18.62 12.04
C PRO A 536 -0.22 19.89 12.14
N THR A 537 -0.54 20.80 13.07
CA THR A 537 0.10 22.11 13.16
C THR A 537 1.61 22.05 13.23
N TRP A 538 2.19 21.05 13.93
CA TRP A 538 3.62 20.89 14.04
C TRP A 538 4.30 20.54 12.69
N LEU A 539 3.58 19.87 11.81
CA LEU A 539 4.06 19.43 10.48
C LEU A 539 3.67 20.41 9.37
N ALA A 540 2.65 21.25 9.59
CA ALA A 540 2.14 22.17 8.59
C ALA A 540 3.24 23.13 8.07
N PRO A 541 3.41 23.30 6.73
CA PRO A 541 4.41 24.21 6.18
C PRO A 541 4.16 25.67 6.57
N GLU A 542 2.93 26.01 6.88
CA GLU A 542 2.52 27.29 7.45
C GLU A 542 1.60 27.03 8.63
N GLN A 543 2.00 27.44 9.83
CA GLN A 543 1.28 27.19 11.08
C GLN A 543 0.29 28.29 11.42
N VAL A 544 0.59 29.52 11.02
CA VAL A 544 -0.22 30.71 11.26
C VAL A 544 -0.26 31.56 10.01
N ARG A 545 -1.43 32.07 9.66
CA ARG A 545 -1.60 33.10 8.63
C ARG A 545 -2.19 34.36 9.22
N VAL A 546 -1.50 35.48 9.05
CA VAL A 546 -1.97 36.82 9.48
C VAL A 546 -2.77 37.42 8.33
N LEU A 547 -4.00 37.86 8.63
CA LEU A 547 -4.90 38.50 7.68
C LEU A 547 -5.21 39.90 8.19
N PRO A 548 -4.49 40.96 7.76
CA PRO A 548 -4.83 42.33 8.11
C PRO A 548 -6.22 42.69 7.61
N VAL A 549 -7.07 43.29 8.45
CA VAL A 549 -8.46 43.63 8.10
C VAL A 549 -8.54 44.68 7.00
N SER A 550 -7.52 45.54 6.90
CA SER A 550 -7.39 46.56 5.86
C SER A 550 -5.97 47.06 5.76
N GLU A 551 -5.63 47.78 4.69
CA GLU A 551 -4.31 48.31 4.39
C GLU A 551 -3.63 49.05 5.57
N PRO A 552 -4.29 49.94 6.37
CA PRO A 552 -3.66 50.58 7.51
C PRO A 552 -3.08 49.62 8.57
N TYR A 553 -3.57 48.37 8.65
CA TYR A 553 -3.13 47.39 9.62
C TYR A 553 -2.05 46.40 9.05
N GLU A 554 -1.60 46.61 7.82
CA GLU A 554 -0.55 45.78 7.25
C GLU A 554 0.78 45.89 8.03
N GLY A 555 1.11 47.11 8.48
CA GLY A 555 2.30 47.35 9.30
C GLY A 555 2.29 46.57 10.60
N ASP A 556 1.18 46.57 11.30
CA ASP A 556 0.99 45.80 12.54
C ASP A 556 1.00 44.29 12.24
N GLY A 557 0.40 43.86 11.14
CA GLY A 557 0.42 42.49 10.68
C GLY A 557 1.85 42.00 10.41
N ARG A 558 2.71 42.80 9.75
CA ARG A 558 4.12 42.44 9.50
C ARG A 558 4.95 42.40 10.77
N GLN A 559 4.66 43.27 11.76
CA GLN A 559 5.31 43.20 13.07
C GLN A 559 4.91 41.91 13.82
N LEU A 560 3.64 41.51 13.76
CA LEU A 560 3.18 40.27 14.34
C LEU A 560 3.88 39.04 13.68
N VAL A 561 3.99 39.04 12.35
CA VAL A 561 4.74 38.02 11.61
C VAL A 561 6.16 37.92 12.14
N ALA A 562 6.92 39.03 12.15
CA ALA A 562 8.30 39.04 12.61
C ALA A 562 8.44 38.54 14.08
N MET A 563 7.47 38.89 14.94
CA MET A 563 7.45 38.42 16.34
C MET A 563 7.21 36.90 16.43
N LEU A 564 6.35 36.34 15.58
CA LEU A 564 6.09 34.89 15.56
C LEU A 564 7.26 34.12 14.96
N GLU A 565 7.88 34.64 13.90
CA GLU A 565 9.09 34.04 13.30
C GLU A 565 10.26 33.95 14.29
N THR A 566 10.47 34.96 15.13
CA THR A 566 11.52 34.92 16.18
C THR A 566 11.27 33.82 17.24
N ARG A 567 10.05 33.28 17.29
CA ARG A 567 9.66 32.14 18.15
C ARG A 567 9.67 30.81 17.41
N GLY A 568 10.19 30.78 16.18
CA GLY A 568 10.24 29.57 15.37
C GLY A 568 8.89 29.14 14.79
N ILE A 569 7.87 30.03 14.78
CA ILE A 569 6.56 29.73 14.20
C ILE A 569 6.62 30.04 12.72
N ARG A 570 6.23 29.06 11.87
CA ARG A 570 6.09 29.25 10.42
C ARG A 570 4.83 30.05 10.13
N VAL A 571 4.98 31.32 9.76
CA VAL A 571 3.89 32.26 9.62
C VAL A 571 3.91 32.97 8.26
N GLY A 572 2.74 33.11 7.68
CA GLY A 572 2.55 33.92 6.46
C GLY A 572 1.65 35.13 6.72
N ILE A 573 1.69 36.10 5.80
CA ILE A 573 0.76 37.22 5.78
C ILE A 573 0.06 37.30 4.43
N ASP A 574 -1.25 37.51 4.43
CA ASP A 574 -2.00 37.82 3.22
C ASP A 574 -2.65 39.20 3.34
N ALA A 575 -2.07 40.14 2.61
CA ALA A 575 -2.47 41.54 2.61
C ALA A 575 -3.20 41.94 1.32
N ARG A 576 -3.67 40.97 0.53
CA ARG A 576 -4.38 41.21 -0.74
C ARG A 576 -5.86 41.43 -0.49
N ASP A 577 -6.45 42.37 -1.18
CA ASP A 577 -7.89 42.66 -1.27
C ASP A 577 -8.72 42.70 0.06
N THR A 578 -10.00 42.45 -0.01
CA THR A 578 -10.91 42.50 1.15
C THR A 578 -10.76 41.28 2.05
N LEU A 579 -11.14 41.39 3.32
CA LEU A 579 -11.13 40.29 4.29
C LEU A 579 -11.94 39.09 3.78
N SER A 580 -13.02 39.31 3.04
CA SER A 580 -13.84 38.25 2.45
C SER A 580 -13.08 37.45 1.41
N SER A 581 -12.39 38.09 0.46
CA SER A 581 -11.57 37.40 -0.56
C SER A 581 -10.34 36.73 0.05
N ARG A 582 -9.73 37.36 1.06
CA ARG A 582 -8.60 36.82 1.80
C ARG A 582 -8.96 35.51 2.53
N SER A 583 -10.11 35.50 3.22
CA SER A 583 -10.56 34.30 3.96
C SER A 583 -10.87 33.13 3.02
N THR A 584 -11.53 33.40 1.88
CA THR A 584 -11.86 32.37 0.89
C THR A 584 -10.61 31.77 0.24
N THR A 585 -9.64 32.61 -0.16
CA THR A 585 -8.37 32.16 -0.76
C THR A 585 -7.49 31.42 0.26
N SER A 586 -7.53 31.86 1.55
CA SER A 586 -6.78 31.21 2.63
C SER A 586 -7.41 29.88 3.04
N ALA A 587 -8.74 29.78 3.04
CA ALA A 587 -9.46 28.54 3.32
C ALA A 587 -9.23 27.47 2.23
N SER A 588 -9.06 27.86 0.97
CA SER A 588 -8.70 26.92 -0.11
C SER A 588 -7.26 26.40 0.02
N ARG A 589 -6.38 27.10 0.75
CA ARG A 589 -4.97 26.69 1.00
C ARG A 589 -4.74 26.10 2.40
N ALA A 590 -5.68 26.31 3.32
CA ALA A 590 -5.71 25.71 4.65
C ALA A 590 -7.07 25.03 4.79
N ARG A 591 -7.16 23.73 4.48
CA ARG A 591 -8.37 22.96 4.75
C ARG A 591 -8.59 22.93 6.27
N PRO A 592 -9.82 23.20 6.77
CA PRO A 592 -10.09 23.11 8.20
C PRO A 592 -9.95 21.67 8.69
N ILE A 593 -9.42 21.51 9.88
CA ILE A 593 -9.24 20.24 10.60
C ILE A 593 -10.60 19.56 10.92
N ASP A 594 -11.73 20.20 10.65
CA ASP A 594 -13.07 19.75 11.05
C ASP A 594 -13.59 18.50 10.31
N SER A 595 -12.86 17.97 9.31
CA SER A 595 -13.25 16.76 8.58
C SER A 595 -12.36 15.53 8.85
N ALA A 596 -11.37 15.61 9.73
CA ALA A 596 -10.70 14.43 10.20
C ALA A 596 -11.65 13.65 11.14
N PRO A 597 -11.81 12.32 10.97
CA PRO A 597 -12.57 11.54 11.93
C PRO A 597 -11.98 11.79 13.31
N ALA A 598 -12.83 12.14 14.27
CA ALA A 598 -12.45 12.30 15.66
C ALA A 598 -11.99 10.95 16.21
N LEU A 599 -10.73 10.58 15.95
CA LEU A 599 -10.03 9.61 16.75
C LEU A 599 -9.79 10.27 18.10
N GLY A 600 -10.67 9.92 19.05
CA GLY A 600 -10.58 10.37 20.42
C GLY A 600 -9.36 9.82 21.11
N MET A 601 -8.23 10.47 20.94
CA MET A 601 -7.05 10.27 21.75
C MET A 601 -6.43 11.63 22.03
N GLY A 602 -6.49 12.03 23.31
CA GLY A 602 -5.83 13.22 23.81
C GLY A 602 -4.32 13.00 23.85
N TYR A 603 -3.62 13.64 22.92
CA TYR A 603 -2.16 13.66 22.96
C TYR A 603 -1.66 14.86 23.72
N SER A 604 -1.12 14.61 24.89
CA SER A 604 -0.20 15.52 25.57
C SER A 604 1.21 14.93 25.45
N LYS A 605 2.05 15.48 24.54
CA LYS A 605 3.48 15.19 24.61
C LYS A 605 4.09 15.93 25.79
N PRO A 606 4.84 15.24 26.68
CA PRO A 606 5.68 15.92 27.66
C PRO A 606 6.93 16.43 26.94
N GLY A 607 7.12 17.72 26.89
CA GLY A 607 8.44 18.34 26.81
C GLY A 607 8.82 19.22 25.64
N TYR A 608 7.96 19.45 24.60
CA TYR A 608 8.44 20.22 23.43
C TYR A 608 7.72 21.55 23.14
N PHE A 609 6.54 21.80 23.71
CA PHE A 609 5.92 23.13 23.71
C PHE A 609 5.05 23.30 24.95
N PRO A 610 5.06 24.45 25.61
CA PRO A 610 4.03 24.74 26.60
C PRO A 610 2.68 24.75 25.86
N ALA A 611 1.76 23.92 26.35
CA ALA A 611 0.47 23.65 25.77
C ALA A 611 -0.28 24.91 25.35
N ILE A 612 -0.39 25.17 24.04
CA ILE A 612 -1.49 25.95 23.50
C ILE A 612 -2.53 24.93 22.99
N GLN A 613 -3.17 24.26 23.94
CA GLN A 613 -4.44 23.59 23.69
C GLN A 613 -5.52 24.64 23.64
N ARG A 614 -5.79 25.21 22.47
CA ARG A 614 -7.10 25.78 22.14
C ARG A 614 -7.38 25.46 20.68
N LYS A 615 -8.51 24.75 20.45
CA LYS A 615 -9.12 24.64 19.12
C LYS A 615 -9.06 26.00 18.44
N PRO A 616 -8.68 26.10 17.17
CA PRO A 616 -8.73 27.36 16.46
C PRO A 616 -10.22 27.80 16.40
N LYS A 617 -10.62 28.68 17.29
CA LYS A 617 -11.84 29.43 17.06
C LYS A 617 -11.50 30.46 15.99
N LEU A 618 -12.23 30.44 14.88
CA LEU A 618 -12.35 31.62 14.03
C LEU A 618 -12.70 32.78 14.95
N ILE A 619 -11.77 33.67 15.22
CA ILE A 619 -12.05 34.91 15.94
C ILE A 619 -12.71 35.84 14.92
N THR A 620 -14.03 35.76 14.82
CA THR A 620 -14.86 36.67 14.06
C THR A 620 -15.33 37.89 14.90
N THR A 621 -14.77 38.05 16.10
CA THR A 621 -15.06 39.26 16.91
C THR A 621 -13.90 40.24 16.81
N PRO A 622 -14.16 41.51 16.45
CA PRO A 622 -13.13 42.53 16.48
C PRO A 622 -12.73 42.75 17.94
N VAL A 623 -11.47 42.50 18.23
CA VAL A 623 -10.87 42.94 19.50
C VAL A 623 -10.71 44.44 19.39
N PRO A 624 -11.33 45.25 20.28
CA PRO A 624 -11.13 46.71 20.26
C PRO A 624 -9.67 46.97 20.68
N CYS A 625 -8.88 47.42 19.73
CA CYS A 625 -7.51 47.84 19.96
C CYS A 625 -7.53 49.21 20.63
N SER A 626 -7.63 49.27 21.98
CA SER A 626 -7.41 50.46 22.76
C SER A 626 -5.95 50.49 23.23
N TRP A 627 -5.07 50.71 22.31
CA TRP A 627 -3.68 51.10 22.65
C TRP A 627 -3.44 52.50 22.10
N ARG A 628 -3.55 53.52 23.00
CA ARG A 628 -3.05 54.88 22.73
C ARG A 628 -1.62 54.94 23.20
N PRO A 629 -0.66 55.49 22.41
CA PRO A 629 0.63 55.83 22.93
C PRO A 629 0.49 57.15 23.73
N GLY A 630 0.68 57.04 25.03
CA GLY A 630 0.66 58.15 25.96
C GLY A 630 1.91 58.28 26.78
N ALA A 631 2.71 59.29 26.41
CA ALA A 631 3.57 60.13 27.26
C ALA A 631 4.47 59.45 28.33
N THR A 632 5.77 59.65 28.09
CA THR A 632 6.87 59.71 29.02
C THR A 632 6.50 60.20 30.41
N ARG A 633 6.88 59.47 31.47
CA ARG A 633 7.47 60.04 32.71
C ARG A 633 8.33 59.04 33.46
N HIS A 634 9.43 59.55 33.91
CA HIS A 634 10.52 59.02 34.74
C HIS A 634 10.13 58.23 35.99
N GLY A 635 10.96 57.27 36.36
CA GLY A 635 11.28 57.09 37.76
C GLY A 635 11.36 55.68 38.26
N ALA A 636 12.60 55.27 38.58
CA ALA A 636 13.03 54.46 39.73
C ALA A 636 12.85 52.92 39.71
N ARG A 637 14.00 52.29 39.55
CA ARG A 637 14.63 51.20 40.40
C ARG A 637 13.75 50.02 40.84
N SER A 638 14.15 48.86 40.50
CA SER A 638 14.82 47.85 41.34
C SER A 638 14.63 46.44 40.79
N SER A 639 15.72 45.83 40.57
CA SER A 639 16.20 44.44 40.79
C SER A 639 15.32 43.22 40.54
N PRO A 640 15.97 42.09 40.19
CA PRO A 640 15.39 40.96 39.53
C PRO A 640 14.90 39.88 40.49
N MET A 641 13.94 39.09 40.11
CA MET A 641 13.64 37.83 40.76
C MET A 641 13.65 36.68 39.74
N LEU A 642 14.55 35.80 39.93
CA LEU A 642 14.55 34.41 39.47
C LEU A 642 13.22 33.73 39.83
N LEU A 643 12.71 32.92 38.99
CA LEU A 643 11.93 31.71 39.30
C LEU A 643 11.96 30.78 38.10
N GLU A 644 12.45 29.71 38.32
CA GLU A 644 12.50 28.27 38.08
C GLU A 644 11.76 27.78 36.82
#